data_c77c6dd29b61728f95769d84cd05a38b
#
_entry.id   c77c6dd29b61728f95769d84cd05a38b
#
_cell.length_a   1.000
_cell.length_b   1.000
_cell.length_c   1.000
_cell.angle_alpha   90.00
_cell.angle_beta   90.00
_cell.angle_gamma   90.00
#
_symmetry.space_group_name_H-M   'P 1'
#
loop_
_entity.id
_entity.type
_entity.pdbx_description
1 polymer ?
#
loop_
_entity_poly.entity_id
_entity_poly.type
_entity_poly.pdbx_seq_one_letter_code
_entity_poly.pdbx_strand_id
1 'polypeptide(L)'
;MKLIAKHWQRIAVTLIPLVFALLHATDITPIGVLQRLDEIIYDARVRATMPGTLDERIVIVDIDEKSLAEIGRFPWGRNKLAQLVDVLFDQQKIALLGFDIVFAEPDDSSGLSRLNELANGAFKDQPGFAERVRQLHPQLDYDSVFARALENRPVVLGYYFTSDREGLTVGTLPAPVVSSGDVKSRIVEAFSWSGYGANIPTLAAAAPLAGHFNPVADSDGVVRSLPLLAEYKGQYYESLSLAMFRRLLGSPAVAIGFSNEKWLSRKNQGLDRILLSEASPAIPVDRHVAALLPFRGPGGAMGGSFRYVSASDVLAGRLPAASLKDKIVLVGTTAPGLLDLRTTPVGSAYPGVEMHANVISGWLDGRVTVKPDYAIGYDVFVLILAGMLLAIGLPLLTAPRAVMLSVGVLLAVTSIGTWLYVAFGLVMPLASAIVMTLTAFALNMSYGYFVETRSKRELAHLFGTYVPPELVDEMVKDPDSYSMKATSRELTVMFCDMRGFTKMSEKMEPTQLQELLTGVFSNLTSIIRANRGTIDKYIGDCVMAFWGAPVDTPEHAHLAVKSAMEMAGAVREINLEHRARGLPDIGIGIGINTGTMCVGDMGSNIRRAYTVIGDSVNLGSRLEGLSKVYGIDIVVSESTRKLANDFAWQELDRVRVKGKEQTVAIFWPLAPLAQLKEAASTEIKTWALFVKAYRAQNWDQADVLLINLLRMNPKKFLYQLYADRVAFMRLLPFDPDWDGATNFETK
;
A
#
# COMPACT_ATOMS: atom_id res chain seq x y z
N MET A 1 4.37 17.42 17.39
CA MET A 1 4.46 18.42 16.30
C MET A 1 5.77 18.36 15.51
N LYS A 2 6.97 18.36 16.10
CA LYS A 2 8.26 18.27 15.37
C LYS A 2 8.41 17.02 14.48
N LEU A 3 7.94 15.86 14.90
CA LEU A 3 7.99 14.61 14.11
C LEU A 3 7.08 14.66 12.86
N ILE A 4 5.89 15.23 12.99
CA ILE A 4 4.94 15.39 11.86
C ILE A 4 5.51 16.37 10.84
N ALA A 5 6.14 17.48 11.31
CA ALA A 5 6.78 18.44 10.44
C ALA A 5 7.96 17.85 9.64
N LYS A 6 8.69 16.89 10.21
CA LYS A 6 9.80 16.19 9.53
C LYS A 6 9.32 15.28 8.40
N HIS A 7 8.14 14.67 8.53
CA HIS A 7 7.61 13.68 7.56
C HIS A 7 6.39 14.18 6.76
N TRP A 8 6.13 15.50 6.72
CA TRP A 8 4.92 16.06 6.12
C TRP A 8 4.71 15.67 4.65
N GLN A 9 5.77 15.61 3.85
CA GLN A 9 5.68 15.20 2.44
C GLN A 9 5.21 13.74 2.31
N ARG A 10 5.73 12.86 3.15
CA ARG A 10 5.37 11.45 3.18
C ARG A 10 3.94 11.25 3.65
N ILE A 11 3.49 12.03 4.62
CA ILE A 11 2.09 12.08 5.07
C ILE A 11 1.20 12.56 3.94
N ALA A 12 1.56 13.65 3.24
CA ALA A 12 0.79 14.18 2.12
C ALA A 12 0.60 13.16 0.99
N VAL A 13 1.67 12.45 0.61
CA VAL A 13 1.62 11.38 -0.40
C VAL A 13 0.69 10.24 0.03
N THR A 14 0.73 9.86 1.31
CA THR A 14 -0.12 8.80 1.86
C THR A 14 -1.60 9.23 1.95
N LEU A 15 -1.91 10.52 2.02
CA LEU A 15 -3.28 11.05 2.02
C LEU A 15 -3.91 11.08 0.61
N ILE A 16 -3.14 11.02 -0.46
CA ILE A 16 -3.68 11.06 -1.83
C ILE A 16 -4.74 9.95 -2.06
N PRO A 17 -4.48 8.66 -1.78
CA PRO A 17 -5.49 7.60 -1.92
C PRO A 17 -6.75 7.83 -1.07
N LEU A 18 -6.59 8.40 0.13
CA LEU A 18 -7.74 8.75 0.97
C LEU A 18 -8.66 9.77 0.30
N VAL A 19 -8.09 10.82 -0.31
CA VAL A 19 -8.88 11.84 -1.03
C VAL A 19 -9.67 11.21 -2.18
N PHE A 20 -9.03 10.38 -3.01
CA PHE A 20 -9.70 9.68 -4.11
C PHE A 20 -10.79 8.73 -3.61
N ALA A 21 -10.52 7.97 -2.55
CA ALA A 21 -11.50 7.07 -1.96
C ALA A 21 -12.72 7.84 -1.39
N LEU A 22 -12.50 9.00 -0.75
CA LEU A 22 -13.58 9.85 -0.25
C LEU A 22 -14.42 10.46 -1.37
N LEU A 23 -13.79 10.90 -2.47
CA LEU A 23 -14.51 11.42 -3.65
C LEU A 23 -15.39 10.32 -4.28
N HIS A 24 -14.91 9.08 -4.29
CA HIS A 24 -15.71 7.94 -4.74
C HIS A 24 -16.86 7.62 -3.77
N ALA A 25 -16.57 7.48 -2.49
CA ALA A 25 -17.56 7.11 -1.46
C ALA A 25 -18.71 8.14 -1.37
N THR A 26 -18.42 9.42 -1.62
CA THR A 26 -19.44 10.49 -1.64
C THR A 26 -20.13 10.64 -2.99
N ASP A 27 -19.84 9.78 -3.96
CA ASP A 27 -20.42 9.78 -5.33
C ASP A 27 -20.16 11.10 -6.12
N ILE A 28 -19.14 11.88 -5.68
CA ILE A 28 -18.69 13.08 -6.42
C ILE A 28 -17.95 12.65 -7.69
N THR A 29 -17.11 11.62 -7.59
CA THR A 29 -16.37 11.05 -8.72
C THR A 29 -16.45 9.52 -8.62
N PRO A 30 -17.50 8.89 -9.16
CA PRO A 30 -17.67 7.44 -9.10
C PRO A 30 -16.58 6.74 -9.92
N ILE A 31 -15.90 5.80 -9.30
CA ILE A 31 -14.83 4.99 -9.93
C ILE A 31 -15.40 3.59 -10.20
N GLY A 32 -15.69 3.29 -11.48
CA GLY A 32 -16.35 2.04 -11.86
C GLY A 32 -15.59 0.76 -11.46
N VAL A 33 -14.26 0.83 -11.37
CA VAL A 33 -13.46 -0.32 -10.89
C VAL A 33 -13.74 -0.63 -9.41
N LEU A 34 -13.93 0.39 -8.55
CA LEU A 34 -14.25 0.19 -7.14
C LEU A 34 -15.66 -0.39 -6.97
N GLN A 35 -16.63 0.08 -7.78
CA GLN A 35 -17.99 -0.48 -7.78
C GLN A 35 -17.97 -1.96 -8.15
N ARG A 36 -17.27 -2.33 -9.24
CA ARG A 36 -17.12 -3.75 -9.64
C ARG A 36 -16.42 -4.61 -8.59
N LEU A 37 -15.42 -4.06 -7.89
CA LEU A 37 -14.77 -4.78 -6.80
C LEU A 37 -15.72 -5.02 -5.62
N ASP A 38 -16.56 -4.05 -5.27
CA ASP A 38 -17.59 -4.24 -4.24
C ASP A 38 -18.62 -5.31 -4.66
N GLU A 39 -19.02 -5.34 -5.93
CA GLU A 39 -19.90 -6.38 -6.49
C GLU A 39 -19.22 -7.77 -6.40
N ILE A 40 -17.96 -7.90 -6.78
CA ILE A 40 -17.19 -9.15 -6.66
C ILE A 40 -17.07 -9.61 -5.20
N ILE A 41 -16.81 -8.68 -4.29
CA ILE A 41 -16.74 -8.96 -2.84
C ILE A 41 -18.11 -9.43 -2.33
N TYR A 42 -19.20 -8.78 -2.76
CA TYR A 42 -20.56 -9.17 -2.42
C TYR A 42 -20.85 -10.59 -2.92
N ASP A 43 -20.57 -10.88 -4.19
CA ASP A 43 -20.78 -12.21 -4.79
C ASP A 43 -19.99 -13.32 -4.05
N ALA A 44 -18.76 -13.02 -3.66
CA ALA A 44 -17.94 -13.93 -2.87
C ALA A 44 -18.56 -14.20 -1.48
N ARG A 45 -19.09 -13.16 -0.82
CA ARG A 45 -19.80 -13.30 0.47
C ARG A 45 -21.06 -14.14 0.32
N VAL A 46 -21.88 -13.88 -0.70
CA VAL A 46 -23.09 -14.66 -0.98
C VAL A 46 -22.73 -16.14 -1.13
N ARG A 47 -21.75 -16.47 -1.98
CA ARG A 47 -21.28 -17.85 -2.16
C ARG A 47 -20.77 -18.53 -0.90
N ALA A 48 -20.07 -17.76 -0.05
CA ALA A 48 -19.50 -18.29 1.19
C ALA A 48 -20.54 -18.49 2.31
N THR A 49 -21.65 -17.75 2.28
CA THR A 49 -22.62 -17.69 3.38
C THR A 49 -24.01 -18.26 3.04
N MET A 50 -24.23 -18.63 1.77
CA MET A 50 -25.50 -19.30 1.38
C MET A 50 -25.67 -20.60 2.18
N PRO A 51 -26.89 -20.93 2.66
CA PRO A 51 -27.12 -22.09 3.53
C PRO A 51 -26.82 -23.43 2.87
N GLY A 52 -27.03 -23.56 1.56
CA GLY A 52 -26.90 -24.81 0.83
C GLY A 52 -27.88 -25.91 1.29
N THR A 53 -29.02 -25.52 1.88
CA THR A 53 -30.03 -26.46 2.43
C THR A 53 -31.31 -26.38 1.67
N LEU A 54 -32.01 -27.51 1.58
CA LEU A 54 -33.32 -27.62 0.96
C LEU A 54 -34.40 -26.88 1.75
N ASP A 55 -35.19 -26.04 1.08
CA ASP A 55 -36.42 -25.50 1.66
C ASP A 55 -37.61 -26.36 1.26
N GLU A 56 -38.11 -27.11 2.21
CA GLU A 56 -39.24 -28.02 1.95
C GLU A 56 -40.59 -27.32 1.79
N ARG A 57 -40.71 -26.02 2.14
CA ARG A 57 -41.96 -25.25 2.08
C ARG A 57 -42.31 -24.87 0.65
N ILE A 58 -41.30 -24.76 -0.23
CA ILE A 58 -41.44 -24.27 -1.59
C ILE A 58 -41.09 -25.39 -2.57
N VAL A 59 -41.93 -25.57 -3.57
CA VAL A 59 -41.74 -26.57 -4.63
C VAL A 59 -41.85 -25.89 -5.98
N ILE A 60 -40.93 -26.19 -6.87
CA ILE A 60 -40.94 -25.73 -8.25
C ILE A 60 -41.51 -26.83 -9.12
N VAL A 61 -42.67 -26.57 -9.75
CA VAL A 61 -43.21 -27.41 -10.78
C VAL A 61 -42.65 -26.95 -12.11
N ASP A 62 -41.80 -27.78 -12.65
CA ASP A 62 -40.91 -27.42 -13.75
C ASP A 62 -41.47 -27.95 -15.10
N ILE A 63 -41.60 -27.04 -16.04
CA ILE A 63 -41.80 -27.38 -17.45
C ILE A 63 -40.42 -27.69 -18.04
N ASP A 64 -39.94 -28.89 -17.71
CA ASP A 64 -38.64 -29.44 -18.05
C ASP A 64 -38.64 -30.18 -19.41
N GLU A 65 -37.48 -30.68 -19.85
CA GLU A 65 -37.37 -31.49 -21.07
C GLU A 65 -38.27 -32.73 -21.06
N LYS A 66 -38.42 -33.37 -19.89
CA LYS A 66 -39.30 -34.52 -19.73
C LYS A 66 -40.75 -34.11 -20.00
N SER A 67 -41.18 -32.98 -19.48
CA SER A 67 -42.52 -32.45 -19.73
C SER A 67 -42.74 -32.12 -21.21
N LEU A 68 -41.75 -31.57 -21.91
CA LEU A 68 -41.82 -31.31 -23.34
C LEU A 68 -41.87 -32.60 -24.17
N ALA A 69 -41.14 -33.65 -23.75
CA ALA A 69 -41.13 -34.94 -24.43
C ALA A 69 -42.47 -35.71 -24.26
N GLU A 70 -43.09 -35.67 -23.08
CA GLU A 70 -44.32 -36.45 -22.78
C GLU A 70 -45.59 -35.73 -23.18
N ILE A 71 -45.68 -34.41 -23.05
CA ILE A 71 -46.89 -33.62 -23.25
C ILE A 71 -46.88 -32.91 -24.61
N GLY A 72 -45.69 -32.57 -25.11
CA GLY A 72 -45.50 -31.83 -26.33
C GLY A 72 -44.89 -30.43 -26.10
N ARG A 73 -44.64 -29.73 -27.19
CA ARG A 73 -44.00 -28.40 -27.19
C ARG A 73 -44.83 -27.38 -26.41
N PHE A 74 -44.19 -26.65 -25.56
CA PHE A 74 -44.78 -25.49 -24.86
C PHE A 74 -44.80 -24.24 -25.77
N PRO A 75 -45.80 -23.33 -25.70
CA PRO A 75 -46.93 -23.34 -24.73
C PRO A 75 -48.00 -24.40 -24.99
N TRP A 76 -48.41 -25.03 -23.90
CA TRP A 76 -49.51 -26.03 -23.94
C TRP A 76 -50.87 -25.36 -24.02
N GLY A 77 -51.86 -26.07 -24.55
CA GLY A 77 -53.24 -25.61 -24.49
C GLY A 77 -53.69 -25.37 -23.04
N ARG A 78 -54.47 -24.34 -22.84
CA ARG A 78 -54.95 -23.90 -21.51
C ARG A 78 -55.72 -25.02 -20.77
N ASN A 79 -56.33 -25.98 -21.46
CA ASN A 79 -56.97 -27.17 -20.86
C ASN A 79 -55.96 -28.06 -20.08
N LYS A 80 -54.69 -28.13 -20.54
CA LYS A 80 -53.63 -28.85 -19.82
C LYS A 80 -53.20 -28.10 -18.56
N LEU A 81 -53.12 -26.78 -18.66
CA LEU A 81 -52.83 -25.93 -17.50
C LEU A 81 -53.98 -25.95 -16.48
N ALA A 82 -55.24 -26.00 -16.94
CA ALA A 82 -56.39 -26.18 -16.05
C ALA A 82 -56.29 -27.51 -15.29
N GLN A 83 -55.98 -28.61 -16.01
CA GLN A 83 -55.76 -29.91 -15.37
C GLN A 83 -54.62 -29.89 -14.36
N LEU A 84 -53.51 -29.19 -14.67
CA LEU A 84 -52.39 -29.00 -13.74
C LEU A 84 -52.84 -28.32 -12.45
N VAL A 85 -53.62 -27.24 -12.55
CA VAL A 85 -54.17 -26.50 -11.40
C VAL A 85 -55.10 -27.40 -10.59
N ASP A 86 -56.00 -28.14 -11.25
CA ASP A 86 -56.90 -29.06 -10.56
C ASP A 86 -56.16 -30.15 -9.78
N VAL A 87 -55.15 -30.79 -10.39
CA VAL A 87 -54.35 -31.80 -9.70
C VAL A 87 -53.62 -31.19 -8.50
N LEU A 88 -53.03 -29.99 -8.66
CA LEU A 88 -52.25 -29.32 -7.57
C LEU A 88 -53.14 -28.96 -6.39
N PHE A 89 -54.34 -28.41 -6.60
CA PHE A 89 -55.25 -28.03 -5.52
C PHE A 89 -56.07 -29.19 -4.99
N ASP A 90 -56.64 -30.00 -5.86
CA ASP A 90 -57.63 -31.01 -5.45
C ASP A 90 -56.99 -32.33 -4.98
N GLN A 91 -55.87 -32.73 -5.60
CA GLN A 91 -55.17 -33.98 -5.24
C GLN A 91 -53.96 -33.72 -4.34
N GLN A 92 -53.14 -32.69 -4.64
CA GLN A 92 -51.90 -32.42 -3.91
C GLN A 92 -52.11 -31.47 -2.72
N LYS A 93 -53.26 -30.74 -2.65
CA LYS A 93 -53.67 -29.87 -1.53
C LYS A 93 -52.65 -28.78 -1.24
N ILE A 94 -52.12 -28.14 -2.28
CA ILE A 94 -51.15 -27.02 -2.12
C ILE A 94 -51.76 -25.79 -1.44
N ALA A 95 -50.95 -24.96 -0.80
CA ALA A 95 -51.40 -23.75 -0.11
C ALA A 95 -51.51 -22.55 -1.04
N LEU A 96 -50.58 -22.39 -2.00
CA LEU A 96 -50.51 -21.25 -2.90
C LEU A 96 -49.82 -21.66 -4.21
N LEU A 97 -50.33 -21.14 -5.34
CA LEU A 97 -49.76 -21.34 -6.67
C LEU A 97 -49.33 -20.00 -7.25
N GLY A 98 -48.10 -19.91 -7.76
CA GLY A 98 -47.59 -18.82 -8.57
C GLY A 98 -47.19 -19.31 -9.98
N PHE A 99 -47.56 -18.55 -11.01
CA PHE A 99 -47.11 -18.80 -12.38
C PHE A 99 -46.05 -17.77 -12.76
N ASP A 100 -44.85 -18.22 -13.00
CA ASP A 100 -43.78 -17.43 -13.64
C ASP A 100 -43.92 -17.49 -15.16
N ILE A 101 -45.13 -17.27 -15.63
CA ILE A 101 -45.56 -17.38 -17.02
C ILE A 101 -46.67 -16.35 -17.26
N VAL A 102 -46.65 -15.72 -18.42
CA VAL A 102 -47.70 -14.78 -18.86
C VAL A 102 -48.61 -15.45 -19.89
N PHE A 103 -49.88 -15.13 -19.82
CA PHE A 103 -50.91 -15.59 -20.74
C PHE A 103 -51.53 -14.40 -21.48
N ALA A 104 -50.72 -13.77 -22.35
CA ALA A 104 -51.07 -12.51 -23.01
C ALA A 104 -51.91 -12.66 -24.28
N GLU A 105 -51.97 -13.89 -24.85
CA GLU A 105 -52.69 -14.17 -26.08
C GLU A 105 -53.78 -15.23 -25.85
N PRO A 106 -54.93 -15.18 -26.57
CA PRO A 106 -55.95 -16.22 -26.51
C PRO A 106 -55.42 -17.58 -26.97
N ASP A 107 -55.99 -18.65 -26.44
CA ASP A 107 -55.63 -20.03 -26.81
C ASP A 107 -56.38 -20.52 -28.04
N ASP A 108 -55.70 -20.60 -29.18
CA ASP A 108 -56.25 -21.13 -30.43
C ASP A 108 -55.96 -22.62 -30.65
N SER A 109 -55.33 -23.32 -29.68
CA SER A 109 -54.92 -24.73 -29.83
C SER A 109 -56.06 -25.68 -29.89
N SER A 110 -57.24 -25.33 -29.42
CA SER A 110 -58.46 -26.12 -29.52
C SER A 110 -59.06 -26.21 -30.93
N GLY A 111 -58.67 -25.29 -31.82
CA GLY A 111 -59.28 -25.12 -33.13
C GLY A 111 -60.68 -24.49 -33.11
N LEU A 112 -61.16 -23.95 -31.98
CA LEU A 112 -62.47 -23.30 -31.85
C LEU A 112 -62.61 -22.09 -32.80
N SER A 113 -61.62 -21.30 -32.97
CA SER A 113 -61.53 -20.15 -33.90
C SER A 113 -61.81 -20.63 -35.33
N ARG A 114 -61.21 -21.74 -35.78
CA ARG A 114 -61.41 -22.35 -37.10
C ARG A 114 -62.79 -22.95 -37.27
N LEU A 115 -63.31 -23.64 -36.24
CA LEU A 115 -64.67 -24.16 -36.26
C LEU A 115 -65.72 -23.05 -36.40
N ASN A 116 -65.52 -21.92 -35.70
CA ASN A 116 -66.33 -20.71 -35.78
C ASN A 116 -66.25 -20.04 -37.19
N GLU A 117 -65.07 -19.98 -37.77
CA GLU A 117 -64.87 -19.46 -39.12
C GLU A 117 -65.63 -20.34 -40.14
N LEU A 118 -65.49 -21.66 -40.01
CA LEU A 118 -66.18 -22.60 -40.86
C LEU A 118 -67.71 -22.49 -40.70
N ALA A 119 -68.20 -22.37 -39.47
CA ALA A 119 -69.65 -22.22 -39.17
C ALA A 119 -70.26 -20.93 -39.75
N ASN A 120 -69.46 -19.84 -39.77
CA ASN A 120 -69.89 -18.57 -40.29
C ASN A 120 -69.58 -18.38 -41.79
N GLY A 121 -68.76 -19.27 -42.37
CA GLY A 121 -68.28 -19.20 -43.75
C GLY A 121 -68.74 -20.46 -44.58
N ALA A 122 -67.80 -21.35 -44.83
CA ALA A 122 -67.97 -22.49 -45.73
C ALA A 122 -69.16 -23.47 -45.38
N PHE A 123 -69.52 -23.60 -44.10
CA PHE A 123 -70.54 -24.46 -43.58
C PHE A 123 -71.74 -23.66 -43.00
N LYS A 124 -71.91 -22.38 -43.35
CA LYS A 124 -73.00 -21.55 -42.88
C LYS A 124 -74.38 -22.10 -43.18
N ASP A 125 -74.56 -22.70 -44.37
CA ASP A 125 -75.79 -23.20 -44.85
C ASP A 125 -76.04 -24.73 -44.53
N GLN A 126 -75.07 -25.32 -43.77
CA GLN A 126 -75.22 -26.73 -43.32
C GLN A 126 -76.09 -26.81 -42.05
N PRO A 127 -77.27 -27.48 -42.12
CA PRO A 127 -78.14 -27.61 -40.95
C PRO A 127 -77.46 -28.26 -39.76
N GLY A 128 -77.51 -27.61 -38.57
CA GLY A 128 -77.02 -28.17 -37.33
C GLY A 128 -75.53 -28.01 -37.07
N PHE A 129 -74.71 -27.56 -38.05
CA PHE A 129 -73.22 -27.36 -37.81
C PHE A 129 -72.95 -26.28 -36.81
N ALA A 130 -73.48 -25.10 -36.99
CA ALA A 130 -73.32 -23.96 -36.06
C ALA A 130 -73.82 -24.31 -34.63
N GLU A 131 -74.96 -25.10 -34.57
CA GLU A 131 -75.46 -25.57 -33.28
C GLU A 131 -74.53 -26.56 -32.59
N ARG A 132 -73.92 -27.45 -33.30
CA ARG A 132 -72.88 -28.38 -32.78
C ARG A 132 -71.67 -27.65 -32.31
N VAL A 133 -71.17 -26.64 -33.05
CA VAL A 133 -70.05 -25.81 -32.62
C VAL A 133 -70.42 -25.08 -31.33
N ARG A 134 -71.63 -24.52 -31.22
CA ARG A 134 -72.09 -23.88 -29.97
C ARG A 134 -72.13 -24.84 -28.77
N GLN A 135 -72.59 -26.05 -29.00
CA GLN A 135 -72.62 -27.12 -27.95
C GLN A 135 -71.23 -27.52 -27.49
N LEU A 136 -70.21 -27.50 -28.37
CA LEU A 136 -68.86 -27.85 -28.08
C LEU A 136 -68.05 -26.63 -27.49
N HIS A 137 -68.57 -25.45 -27.71
CA HIS A 137 -67.87 -24.21 -27.25
C HIS A 137 -67.38 -24.24 -25.78
N PRO A 138 -68.23 -24.67 -24.78
CA PRO A 138 -67.76 -24.66 -23.37
C PRO A 138 -66.62 -25.65 -23.08
N GLN A 139 -66.38 -26.65 -23.98
CA GLN A 139 -65.28 -27.61 -23.85
C GLN A 139 -64.08 -27.24 -24.68
N LEU A 140 -64.24 -26.44 -25.73
CA LEU A 140 -63.20 -26.04 -26.67
C LEU A 140 -62.70 -24.61 -26.40
N ASP A 141 -63.38 -23.79 -25.59
CA ASP A 141 -62.87 -22.51 -25.07
C ASP A 141 -61.95 -22.80 -23.93
N TYR A 142 -60.67 -23.09 -24.27
CA TYR A 142 -59.67 -23.46 -23.30
C TYR A 142 -59.29 -22.31 -22.35
N ASP A 143 -59.42 -21.05 -22.74
CA ASP A 143 -59.24 -19.91 -21.86
C ASP A 143 -60.31 -19.89 -20.76
N SER A 144 -61.58 -20.10 -21.11
CA SER A 144 -62.68 -20.23 -20.13
C SER A 144 -62.55 -21.47 -19.25
N VAL A 145 -62.04 -22.59 -19.79
CA VAL A 145 -61.73 -23.81 -19.01
C VAL A 145 -60.66 -23.50 -17.95
N PHE A 146 -59.58 -22.81 -18.35
CA PHE A 146 -58.51 -22.48 -17.43
C PHE A 146 -58.98 -21.42 -16.41
N ALA A 147 -59.74 -20.41 -16.82
CA ALA A 147 -60.30 -19.43 -15.92
C ALA A 147 -61.11 -20.09 -14.77
N ARG A 148 -62.01 -21.03 -15.12
CA ARG A 148 -62.75 -21.76 -14.11
C ARG A 148 -61.89 -22.57 -13.13
N ALA A 149 -60.77 -23.12 -13.62
CA ALA A 149 -59.81 -23.79 -12.74
C ALA A 149 -59.08 -22.84 -11.79
N LEU A 150 -58.95 -21.56 -12.15
CA LEU A 150 -58.32 -20.52 -11.30
C LEU A 150 -59.27 -19.94 -10.26
N GLU A 151 -60.61 -19.93 -10.56
CA GLU A 151 -61.59 -19.26 -9.70
C GLU A 151 -61.59 -19.78 -8.26
N ASN A 152 -61.65 -18.83 -7.28
CA ASN A 152 -61.69 -19.11 -5.86
C ASN A 152 -60.49 -19.89 -5.29
N ARG A 153 -59.40 -20.02 -6.04
CA ARG A 153 -58.15 -20.63 -5.58
C ARG A 153 -57.08 -19.58 -5.32
N PRO A 154 -56.15 -19.82 -4.37
CA PRO A 154 -55.04 -18.93 -4.10
C PRO A 154 -53.99 -19.05 -5.21
N VAL A 155 -54.22 -18.33 -6.32
CA VAL A 155 -53.34 -18.30 -7.49
C VAL A 155 -52.86 -16.86 -7.73
N VAL A 156 -51.58 -16.72 -8.11
CA VAL A 156 -50.96 -15.47 -8.54
C VAL A 156 -50.41 -15.69 -9.95
N LEU A 157 -50.86 -14.89 -10.89
CA LEU A 157 -50.40 -14.99 -12.29
C LEU A 157 -49.20 -14.05 -12.50
N GLY A 158 -48.28 -14.49 -13.39
CA GLY A 158 -47.16 -13.68 -13.82
C GLY A 158 -47.52 -12.72 -14.96
N TYR A 159 -46.79 -11.62 -15.06
CA TYR A 159 -46.80 -10.72 -16.22
C TYR A 159 -45.47 -9.99 -16.29
N TYR A 160 -45.20 -9.24 -17.40
CA TYR A 160 -43.95 -8.47 -17.55
C TYR A 160 -44.18 -7.06 -18.04
N PHE A 161 -43.26 -6.19 -17.70
CA PHE A 161 -43.11 -4.85 -18.27
C PHE A 161 -42.03 -4.83 -19.36
N THR A 162 -42.15 -3.89 -20.31
CA THR A 162 -41.17 -3.73 -21.39
C THR A 162 -40.99 -2.27 -21.75
N SER A 163 -39.81 -1.92 -22.22
CA SER A 163 -39.51 -0.62 -22.85
C SER A 163 -39.13 -0.79 -24.33
N ASP A 164 -38.99 -2.03 -24.81
CA ASP A 164 -38.41 -2.33 -26.14
C ASP A 164 -39.42 -2.27 -27.29
N ARG A 165 -40.72 -2.10 -26.98
CA ARG A 165 -41.79 -2.17 -27.95
C ARG A 165 -42.61 -0.86 -28.09
N GLU A 166 -41.96 0.28 -28.09
CA GLU A 166 -42.62 1.59 -28.30
C GLU A 166 -43.92 1.81 -27.51
N GLY A 167 -44.00 1.24 -26.28
CA GLY A 167 -45.19 1.32 -25.43
C GLY A 167 -46.31 0.36 -25.78
N LEU A 168 -46.04 -0.76 -26.50
CA LEU A 168 -47.04 -1.76 -26.78
C LEU A 168 -47.62 -2.35 -25.48
N THR A 169 -48.94 -2.40 -25.39
CA THR A 169 -49.65 -2.96 -24.24
C THR A 169 -50.57 -4.07 -24.68
N VAL A 170 -50.44 -5.28 -24.05
CA VAL A 170 -51.24 -6.44 -24.34
C VAL A 170 -51.83 -7.01 -23.05
N GLY A 171 -53.08 -7.41 -23.05
CA GLY A 171 -53.77 -7.96 -21.88
C GLY A 171 -54.24 -6.90 -20.86
N THR A 172 -54.55 -7.32 -19.65
CA THR A 172 -55.11 -6.49 -18.59
C THR A 172 -54.19 -6.52 -17.37
N LEU A 173 -53.68 -5.36 -16.97
CA LEU A 173 -52.90 -5.24 -15.74
C LEU A 173 -53.77 -5.46 -14.49
N PRO A 174 -53.20 -6.01 -13.40
CA PRO A 174 -53.90 -6.04 -12.11
C PRO A 174 -54.08 -4.60 -11.57
N ALA A 175 -54.85 -4.45 -10.51
CA ALA A 175 -54.95 -3.17 -9.81
C ALA A 175 -53.57 -2.77 -9.24
N PRO A 176 -53.13 -1.50 -9.35
CA PRO A 176 -51.89 -1.03 -8.76
C PRO A 176 -51.96 -1.14 -7.23
N VAL A 177 -50.85 -1.50 -6.61
CA VAL A 177 -50.79 -1.67 -5.14
C VAL A 177 -50.48 -0.38 -4.40
N VAL A 178 -49.85 0.58 -5.11
CA VAL A 178 -49.56 1.95 -4.60
C VAL A 178 -49.80 2.91 -5.73
N SER A 179 -50.44 4.05 -5.43
CA SER A 179 -50.67 5.11 -6.39
C SER A 179 -49.72 6.28 -6.18
N SER A 180 -49.55 7.13 -7.20
CA SER A 180 -48.76 8.36 -7.06
C SER A 180 -49.30 9.30 -5.98
N GLY A 181 -50.61 9.26 -5.68
CA GLY A 181 -51.21 10.00 -4.56
C GLY A 181 -50.77 9.52 -3.18
N ASP A 182 -50.49 8.26 -3.04
CA ASP A 182 -50.03 7.63 -1.77
C ASP A 182 -48.61 8.04 -1.41
N VAL A 183 -47.78 8.38 -2.38
CA VAL A 183 -46.37 8.77 -2.24
C VAL A 183 -46.19 10.21 -1.73
N LYS A 184 -47.26 11.01 -1.58
CA LYS A 184 -47.26 12.37 -1.01
C LYS A 184 -46.14 13.27 -1.53
N SER A 185 -46.03 13.44 -2.83
CA SER A 185 -45.01 14.27 -3.52
C SER A 185 -43.54 13.91 -3.25
N ARG A 186 -43.26 12.73 -2.68
CA ARG A 186 -41.92 12.20 -2.61
C ARG A 186 -41.56 11.48 -3.91
N ILE A 187 -40.31 11.62 -4.36
CA ILE A 187 -39.84 10.95 -5.58
C ILE A 187 -39.46 9.53 -5.18
N VAL A 188 -40.04 8.53 -5.86
CA VAL A 188 -39.66 7.13 -5.79
C VAL A 188 -39.00 6.79 -7.13
N GLU A 189 -37.73 6.42 -7.11
CA GLU A 189 -36.95 6.10 -8.30
C GLU A 189 -37.12 4.61 -8.71
N ALA A 190 -38.35 4.07 -8.62
CA ALA A 190 -38.62 2.72 -9.10
C ALA A 190 -38.35 2.60 -10.61
N PHE A 191 -38.04 1.38 -11.06
CA PHE A 191 -37.87 1.15 -12.49
C PHE A 191 -39.17 1.47 -13.22
N SER A 192 -39.10 2.40 -14.19
CA SER A 192 -40.23 2.88 -14.98
C SER A 192 -40.22 2.24 -16.37
N TRP A 193 -41.38 1.84 -16.83
CA TRP A 193 -41.59 1.09 -18.07
C TRP A 193 -42.59 1.80 -18.96
N SER A 194 -42.48 1.59 -20.30
CA SER A 194 -43.37 2.24 -21.29
C SER A 194 -44.48 1.31 -21.81
N GLY A 195 -44.33 -0.01 -21.64
CA GLY A 195 -45.27 -1.04 -22.10
C GLY A 195 -45.36 -2.23 -21.18
N TYR A 196 -46.27 -3.16 -21.47
CA TYR A 196 -46.41 -4.42 -20.73
C TYR A 196 -47.05 -5.51 -21.58
N GLY A 197 -46.77 -6.78 -21.20
CA GLY A 197 -47.56 -7.95 -21.60
C GLY A 197 -48.18 -8.55 -20.34
N ALA A 198 -49.50 -8.52 -20.25
CA ALA A 198 -50.27 -9.03 -19.11
C ALA A 198 -51.31 -10.09 -19.58
N ASN A 199 -51.95 -10.72 -18.61
CA ASN A 199 -52.90 -11.83 -18.91
C ASN A 199 -54.14 -11.30 -19.60
N ILE A 200 -54.76 -12.18 -20.45
CA ILE A 200 -56.01 -11.86 -21.12
C ILE A 200 -57.13 -11.57 -20.09
N PRO A 201 -58.14 -10.72 -20.46
CA PRO A 201 -59.15 -10.26 -19.51
C PRO A 201 -59.87 -11.40 -18.75
N THR A 202 -60.15 -12.49 -19.45
CA THR A 202 -60.82 -13.67 -18.86
C THR A 202 -60.04 -14.29 -17.71
N LEU A 203 -58.72 -14.45 -17.85
CA LEU A 203 -57.83 -14.98 -16.82
C LEU A 203 -57.58 -13.97 -15.71
N ALA A 204 -57.41 -12.70 -16.08
CA ALA A 204 -57.21 -11.62 -15.10
C ALA A 204 -58.43 -11.45 -14.20
N ALA A 205 -59.64 -11.64 -14.68
CA ALA A 205 -60.86 -11.61 -13.87
C ALA A 205 -60.98 -12.83 -12.94
N ALA A 206 -60.58 -14.03 -13.37
CA ALA A 206 -60.64 -15.27 -12.59
C ALA A 206 -59.53 -15.30 -11.50
N ALA A 207 -58.36 -14.77 -11.76
CA ALA A 207 -57.26 -14.66 -10.81
C ALA A 207 -56.78 -13.20 -10.74
N PRO A 208 -57.41 -12.34 -9.93
CA PRO A 208 -57.11 -10.88 -9.90
C PRO A 208 -55.77 -10.50 -9.29
N LEU A 209 -55.12 -11.46 -8.60
CA LEU A 209 -53.75 -11.26 -8.07
C LEU A 209 -52.74 -11.65 -9.15
N ALA A 210 -51.91 -10.70 -9.50
CA ALA A 210 -50.82 -10.95 -10.43
C ALA A 210 -49.58 -10.09 -10.03
N GLY A 211 -48.41 -10.59 -10.41
CA GLY A 211 -47.15 -9.91 -10.14
C GLY A 211 -46.19 -9.94 -11.32
N HIS A 212 -45.43 -8.88 -11.50
CA HIS A 212 -44.40 -8.86 -12.55
C HIS A 212 -43.20 -9.74 -12.18
N PHE A 213 -42.54 -10.32 -13.18
CA PHE A 213 -41.36 -11.16 -13.01
C PHE A 213 -40.09 -10.55 -13.63
N ASN A 214 -40.07 -9.22 -13.87
CA ASN A 214 -38.95 -8.56 -14.48
C ASN A 214 -37.72 -8.60 -13.59
N PRO A 215 -36.62 -9.32 -13.92
CA PRO A 215 -35.35 -9.11 -13.30
C PRO A 215 -34.68 -7.89 -13.86
N VAL A 216 -33.86 -7.23 -13.06
CA VAL A 216 -32.97 -6.15 -13.50
C VAL A 216 -31.54 -6.59 -13.20
N ALA A 217 -30.71 -6.61 -14.25
CA ALA A 217 -29.31 -6.92 -14.13
C ALA A 217 -28.52 -5.65 -13.77
N ASP A 218 -27.50 -5.80 -12.95
CA ASP A 218 -26.53 -4.77 -12.68
C ASP A 218 -25.67 -4.46 -13.93
N SER A 219 -24.80 -3.48 -13.85
CA SER A 219 -23.98 -3.01 -14.99
C SER A 219 -23.06 -4.07 -15.59
N ASP A 220 -22.78 -5.14 -14.84
CA ASP A 220 -21.97 -6.29 -15.26
C ASP A 220 -22.81 -7.46 -15.83
N GLY A 221 -24.13 -7.29 -15.93
CA GLY A 221 -25.06 -8.30 -16.42
C GLY A 221 -25.49 -9.34 -15.39
N VAL A 222 -25.07 -9.20 -14.12
CA VAL A 222 -25.41 -10.12 -13.03
C VAL A 222 -26.67 -9.65 -12.31
N VAL A 223 -27.62 -10.54 -12.06
CA VAL A 223 -28.84 -10.25 -11.29
C VAL A 223 -28.58 -10.50 -9.81
N ARG A 224 -28.51 -9.44 -9.01
CA ARG A 224 -28.31 -9.48 -7.55
C ARG A 224 -29.54 -9.06 -6.75
N SER A 225 -30.44 -8.34 -7.40
CA SER A 225 -31.65 -7.81 -6.77
C SER A 225 -32.87 -8.05 -7.64
N LEU A 226 -34.04 -8.01 -7.01
CA LEU A 226 -35.33 -8.09 -7.68
C LEU A 226 -36.14 -6.84 -7.36
N PRO A 227 -36.60 -6.07 -8.38
CA PRO A 227 -37.55 -4.97 -8.16
C PRO A 227 -38.84 -5.51 -7.53
N LEU A 228 -39.20 -5.00 -6.38
CA LEU A 228 -40.44 -5.39 -5.71
C LEU A 228 -41.64 -4.60 -6.22
N LEU A 229 -41.40 -3.35 -6.64
CA LEU A 229 -42.38 -2.51 -7.31
C LEU A 229 -41.80 -1.98 -8.63
N ALA A 230 -42.62 -2.02 -9.68
CA ALA A 230 -42.35 -1.41 -10.98
C ALA A 230 -43.32 -0.24 -11.22
N GLU A 231 -42.82 0.85 -11.80
CA GLU A 231 -43.64 2.01 -12.12
C GLU A 231 -44.14 1.95 -13.56
N TYR A 232 -45.42 2.19 -13.75
CA TYR A 232 -46.05 2.37 -15.06
C TYR A 232 -47.11 3.50 -14.96
N LYS A 233 -46.94 4.58 -15.74
CA LYS A 233 -47.83 5.72 -15.78
C LYS A 233 -48.17 6.32 -14.40
N GLY A 234 -47.19 6.42 -13.50
CA GLY A 234 -47.36 6.96 -12.16
C GLY A 234 -48.06 6.02 -11.17
N GLN A 235 -48.27 4.78 -11.55
CA GLN A 235 -48.81 3.74 -10.68
C GLN A 235 -47.75 2.68 -10.41
N TYR A 236 -47.80 2.02 -9.23
CA TYR A 236 -46.83 1.04 -8.82
C TYR A 236 -47.43 -0.34 -8.70
N TYR A 237 -46.76 -1.30 -9.32
CA TYR A 237 -47.21 -2.69 -9.48
C TYR A 237 -46.22 -3.64 -8.81
N GLU A 238 -46.75 -4.62 -8.10
CA GLU A 238 -45.93 -5.55 -7.31
C GLU A 238 -45.31 -6.68 -8.15
N SER A 239 -44.17 -7.20 -7.68
CA SER A 239 -43.53 -8.38 -8.24
C SER A 239 -44.28 -9.66 -7.89
N LEU A 240 -44.04 -10.75 -8.66
CA LEU A 240 -44.63 -12.07 -8.43
C LEU A 240 -44.35 -12.58 -6.99
N SER A 241 -43.11 -12.46 -6.52
CA SER A 241 -42.72 -12.85 -5.16
C SER A 241 -43.43 -12.01 -4.08
N LEU A 242 -43.57 -10.70 -4.28
CA LEU A 242 -44.28 -9.84 -3.33
C LEU A 242 -45.78 -10.16 -3.30
N ALA A 243 -46.41 -10.32 -4.47
CA ALA A 243 -47.82 -10.70 -4.57
C ALA A 243 -48.13 -12.06 -3.91
N MET A 244 -47.25 -13.05 -4.11
CA MET A 244 -47.36 -14.36 -3.47
C MET A 244 -47.17 -14.26 -1.96
N PHE A 245 -46.14 -13.55 -1.49
CA PHE A 245 -45.89 -13.43 -0.05
C PHE A 245 -47.02 -12.63 0.64
N ARG A 246 -47.50 -11.58 0.00
CA ARG A 246 -48.65 -10.81 0.49
C ARG A 246 -49.91 -11.67 0.58
N ARG A 247 -50.12 -12.57 -0.41
CA ARG A 247 -51.27 -13.52 -0.39
C ARG A 247 -51.20 -14.46 0.82
N LEU A 248 -50.02 -14.97 1.19
CA LEU A 248 -49.82 -15.78 2.39
C LEU A 248 -50.20 -15.06 3.67
N LEU A 249 -50.02 -13.72 3.71
CA LEU A 249 -50.37 -12.89 4.85
C LEU A 249 -51.82 -12.40 4.86
N GLY A 250 -52.68 -12.89 3.95
CA GLY A 250 -54.09 -12.45 3.87
C GLY A 250 -54.28 -11.20 3.01
N SER A 251 -53.38 -10.90 2.09
CA SER A 251 -53.42 -9.76 1.14
C SER A 251 -53.51 -8.37 1.78
N PRO A 252 -52.64 -8.04 2.73
CA PRO A 252 -52.60 -6.70 3.34
C PRO A 252 -52.27 -5.63 2.28
N ALA A 253 -52.58 -4.37 2.59
CA ALA A 253 -52.21 -3.22 1.75
C ALA A 253 -50.65 -3.01 1.75
N VAL A 254 -50.14 -2.59 0.61
CA VAL A 254 -48.72 -2.23 0.46
C VAL A 254 -48.53 -0.76 0.77
N ALA A 255 -47.63 -0.45 1.68
CA ALA A 255 -47.21 0.92 1.96
C ALA A 255 -45.70 1.08 1.80
N ILE A 256 -45.28 2.23 1.28
CA ILE A 256 -43.84 2.57 1.16
C ILE A 256 -43.41 3.29 2.42
N GLY A 257 -42.40 2.75 3.10
CA GLY A 257 -41.80 3.32 4.28
C GLY A 257 -40.61 4.19 3.93
N PHE A 258 -40.53 5.34 4.60
CA PHE A 258 -39.44 6.31 4.46
C PHE A 258 -38.73 6.48 5.79
N SER A 259 -37.39 6.49 5.75
CA SER A 259 -36.58 6.76 6.93
C SER A 259 -36.82 8.19 7.43
N ASN A 260 -36.95 8.35 8.76
CA ASN A 260 -37.05 9.65 9.40
C ASN A 260 -35.68 10.31 9.65
N GLU A 261 -34.60 9.63 9.36
CA GLU A 261 -33.24 10.12 9.61
C GLU A 261 -32.77 11.03 8.48
N LYS A 262 -32.87 12.34 8.72
CA LYS A 262 -32.54 13.40 7.77
C LYS A 262 -31.03 13.67 7.57
N TRP A 263 -30.13 12.94 8.24
CA TRP A 263 -28.78 13.46 8.48
C TRP A 263 -27.76 13.27 7.34
N LEU A 264 -27.94 12.35 6.40
CA LEU A 264 -26.92 12.08 5.35
C LEU A 264 -27.45 11.76 3.95
N SER A 265 -28.75 11.74 3.73
CA SER A 265 -29.33 11.36 2.44
C SER A 265 -29.79 12.57 1.62
N ARG A 266 -28.92 13.09 0.76
CA ARG A 266 -29.31 14.11 -0.24
C ARG A 266 -29.91 13.51 -1.52
N LYS A 267 -29.65 12.24 -1.86
CA LYS A 267 -30.11 11.59 -3.10
C LYS A 267 -31.29 10.62 -2.89
N ASN A 268 -31.33 9.90 -1.79
CA ASN A 268 -32.48 9.04 -1.49
C ASN A 268 -33.44 9.82 -0.60
N GLN A 269 -34.66 10.05 -1.05
CA GLN A 269 -35.66 10.74 -0.25
C GLN A 269 -36.14 9.91 0.96
N GLY A 270 -35.25 9.08 1.50
CA GLY A 270 -35.45 8.29 2.68
C GLY A 270 -36.35 7.07 2.47
N LEU A 271 -36.54 6.60 1.21
CA LEU A 271 -37.18 5.32 0.95
C LEU A 271 -36.28 4.18 1.36
N ASP A 272 -36.70 3.35 2.30
CA ASP A 272 -35.87 2.28 2.85
C ASP A 272 -36.63 0.93 2.97
N ARG A 273 -37.97 0.93 2.96
CA ARG A 273 -38.72 -0.30 3.22
C ARG A 273 -40.11 -0.32 2.59
N ILE A 274 -40.61 -1.54 2.37
CA ILE A 274 -42.03 -1.83 2.10
C ILE A 274 -42.64 -2.34 3.39
N LEU A 275 -43.82 -1.81 3.74
CA LEU A 275 -44.61 -2.21 4.89
C LEU A 275 -45.88 -2.92 4.38
N LEU A 276 -46.13 -4.13 4.87
CA LEU A 276 -47.32 -4.90 4.53
C LEU A 276 -48.39 -4.84 5.63
N SER A 277 -48.00 -4.72 6.89
CA SER A 277 -48.86 -4.51 8.02
C SER A 277 -48.03 -4.09 9.24
N GLU A 278 -48.66 -3.59 10.31
CA GLU A 278 -47.94 -3.30 11.59
C GLU A 278 -47.32 -4.57 12.22
N ALA A 279 -47.92 -5.73 11.94
CA ALA A 279 -47.48 -7.02 12.51
C ALA A 279 -46.46 -7.76 11.63
N SER A 280 -46.24 -7.33 10.39
CA SER A 280 -45.29 -7.95 9.48
C SER A 280 -43.92 -7.25 9.54
N PRO A 281 -42.80 -8.00 9.44
CA PRO A 281 -41.50 -7.35 9.34
C PRO A 281 -41.45 -6.48 8.09
N ALA A 282 -40.84 -5.32 8.22
CA ALA A 282 -40.58 -4.42 7.09
C ALA A 282 -39.61 -5.09 6.09
N ILE A 283 -39.92 -5.03 4.82
CA ILE A 283 -39.06 -5.52 3.73
C ILE A 283 -38.15 -4.37 3.31
N PRO A 284 -36.83 -4.41 3.60
CA PRO A 284 -35.92 -3.36 3.17
C PRO A 284 -35.72 -3.40 1.66
N VAL A 285 -35.63 -2.22 1.07
CA VAL A 285 -35.42 -2.01 -0.35
C VAL A 285 -34.38 -0.92 -0.59
N ASP A 286 -33.79 -0.93 -1.77
CA ASP A 286 -32.93 0.16 -2.23
C ASP A 286 -33.75 1.32 -2.82
N ARG A 287 -33.08 2.35 -3.33
CA ARG A 287 -33.69 3.52 -3.96
C ARG A 287 -34.62 3.18 -5.15
N HIS A 288 -34.38 2.05 -5.81
CA HIS A 288 -35.19 1.57 -6.95
C HIS A 288 -36.31 0.63 -6.52
N VAL A 289 -36.59 0.53 -5.24
CA VAL A 289 -37.56 -0.38 -4.65
C VAL A 289 -37.24 -1.85 -4.97
N ALA A 290 -35.96 -2.16 -5.04
CA ALA A 290 -35.47 -3.52 -5.27
C ALA A 290 -34.92 -4.12 -3.98
N ALA A 291 -35.13 -5.43 -3.77
CA ALA A 291 -34.58 -6.19 -2.67
C ALA A 291 -33.44 -7.08 -3.16
N LEU A 292 -32.36 -7.20 -2.36
CA LEU A 292 -31.29 -8.15 -2.63
C LEU A 292 -31.79 -9.58 -2.53
N LEU A 293 -31.36 -10.43 -3.49
CA LEU A 293 -31.76 -11.84 -3.54
C LEU A 293 -31.02 -12.67 -2.47
N PRO A 294 -31.74 -13.26 -1.51
CA PRO A 294 -31.14 -14.10 -0.47
C PRO A 294 -30.91 -15.52 -0.98
N PHE A 295 -29.96 -15.68 -1.92
CA PHE A 295 -29.67 -16.97 -2.52
C PHE A 295 -29.45 -18.08 -1.48
N ARG A 296 -30.13 -19.22 -1.68
CA ARG A 296 -30.07 -20.37 -0.77
C ARG A 296 -28.98 -21.37 -1.18
N GLY A 297 -28.66 -21.43 -2.46
CA GLY A 297 -27.64 -22.30 -3.02
C GLY A 297 -27.52 -22.14 -4.52
N PRO A 298 -26.75 -23.02 -5.20
CA PRO A 298 -26.70 -23.11 -6.65
C PRO A 298 -28.10 -23.39 -7.22
N GLY A 299 -28.41 -22.77 -8.36
CA GLY A 299 -29.74 -22.91 -8.97
C GLY A 299 -29.99 -24.22 -9.70
N GLY A 300 -31.27 -24.49 -9.98
CA GLY A 300 -31.75 -25.62 -10.74
C GLY A 300 -31.95 -26.89 -9.92
N ALA A 301 -32.52 -27.92 -10.55
CA ALA A 301 -32.86 -29.15 -9.87
C ALA A 301 -31.69 -29.87 -9.18
N MET A 302 -30.47 -29.69 -9.69
CA MET A 302 -29.25 -30.26 -9.12
C MET A 302 -28.67 -29.36 -7.98
N GLY A 303 -29.15 -28.13 -7.82
CA GLY A 303 -28.65 -27.18 -6.84
C GLY A 303 -29.07 -27.43 -5.39
N GLY A 304 -30.10 -28.25 -5.18
CA GLY A 304 -30.54 -28.74 -3.86
C GLY A 304 -31.20 -27.67 -2.96
N SER A 305 -31.51 -26.48 -3.49
CA SER A 305 -32.15 -25.41 -2.73
C SER A 305 -33.64 -25.55 -2.60
N PHE A 306 -34.30 -26.04 -3.64
CA PHE A 306 -35.73 -26.27 -3.73
C PHE A 306 -36.01 -27.62 -4.38
N ARG A 307 -37.20 -28.22 -4.02
CA ARG A 307 -37.64 -29.43 -4.65
C ARG A 307 -38.22 -29.12 -6.02
N TYR A 308 -37.67 -29.73 -7.07
CA TYR A 308 -38.17 -29.69 -8.43
C TYR A 308 -39.05 -30.92 -8.72
N VAL A 309 -40.17 -30.69 -9.37
CA VAL A 309 -41.12 -31.73 -9.78
C VAL A 309 -41.49 -31.46 -11.23
N SER A 310 -41.32 -32.45 -12.10
CA SER A 310 -41.72 -32.33 -13.51
C SER A 310 -43.23 -32.10 -13.63
N ALA A 311 -43.64 -31.12 -14.43
CA ALA A 311 -45.06 -30.86 -14.69
C ALA A 311 -45.77 -32.08 -15.31
N SER A 312 -45.04 -32.89 -16.10
CA SER A 312 -45.58 -34.15 -16.64
C SER A 312 -45.87 -35.18 -15.56
N ASP A 313 -45.10 -35.24 -14.47
CA ASP A 313 -45.35 -36.14 -13.36
C ASP A 313 -46.61 -35.73 -12.57
N VAL A 314 -46.83 -34.43 -12.42
CA VAL A 314 -48.04 -33.89 -11.80
C VAL A 314 -49.27 -34.24 -12.63
N LEU A 315 -49.25 -33.96 -13.94
CA LEU A 315 -50.37 -34.20 -14.85
C LEU A 315 -50.71 -35.70 -15.01
N ALA A 316 -49.68 -36.54 -14.99
CA ALA A 316 -49.87 -37.99 -15.08
C ALA A 316 -50.27 -38.67 -13.75
N GLY A 317 -50.38 -37.88 -12.65
CA GLY A 317 -50.72 -38.41 -11.33
C GLY A 317 -49.67 -39.35 -10.73
N ARG A 318 -48.40 -39.21 -11.15
CA ARG A 318 -47.29 -40.05 -10.65
C ARG A 318 -46.80 -39.67 -9.25
N LEU A 319 -47.25 -38.53 -8.72
CA LEU A 319 -46.93 -38.13 -7.38
C LEU A 319 -47.82 -38.83 -6.34
N PRO A 320 -47.28 -39.19 -5.16
CA PRO A 320 -48.11 -39.64 -4.06
C PRO A 320 -49.17 -38.59 -3.71
N ALA A 321 -50.38 -39.03 -3.38
CA ALA A 321 -51.47 -38.11 -2.98
C ALA A 321 -51.01 -37.20 -1.81
N ALA A 322 -51.36 -35.94 -1.87
CA ALA A 322 -51.05 -34.93 -0.88
C ALA A 322 -49.53 -34.78 -0.56
N SER A 323 -48.61 -35.23 -1.42
CA SER A 323 -47.17 -35.09 -1.20
C SER A 323 -46.68 -33.64 -1.22
N LEU A 324 -47.50 -32.72 -1.77
CA LEU A 324 -47.27 -31.30 -1.80
C LEU A 324 -48.22 -30.52 -0.87
N LYS A 325 -48.84 -31.20 0.09
CA LYS A 325 -49.81 -30.58 0.99
C LYS A 325 -49.21 -29.40 1.72
N ASP A 326 -49.94 -28.29 1.77
CA ASP A 326 -49.60 -27.03 2.41
C ASP A 326 -48.30 -26.38 1.86
N LYS A 327 -47.79 -26.81 0.71
CA LYS A 327 -46.62 -26.21 0.05
C LYS A 327 -46.98 -25.00 -0.79
N ILE A 328 -46.03 -24.08 -0.92
CA ILE A 328 -46.04 -22.99 -1.91
C ILE A 328 -45.47 -23.53 -3.19
N VAL A 329 -46.24 -23.44 -4.27
CA VAL A 329 -45.83 -23.96 -5.57
C VAL A 329 -45.59 -22.82 -6.55
N LEU A 330 -44.44 -22.86 -7.23
CA LEU A 330 -44.14 -22.00 -8.37
C LEU A 330 -44.08 -22.85 -9.64
N VAL A 331 -44.76 -22.42 -10.68
CA VAL A 331 -44.67 -23.03 -12.03
C VAL A 331 -43.76 -22.18 -12.87
N GLY A 332 -42.70 -22.76 -13.39
CA GLY A 332 -41.74 -22.09 -14.26
C GLY A 332 -41.17 -23.03 -15.32
N THR A 333 -40.23 -22.52 -16.10
CA THR A 333 -39.62 -23.25 -17.21
C THR A 333 -38.11 -23.33 -17.03
N THR A 334 -37.57 -24.56 -17.13
CA THR A 334 -36.10 -24.76 -17.20
C THR A 334 -35.66 -25.45 -18.50
N ALA A 335 -36.59 -25.87 -19.34
CA ALA A 335 -36.28 -26.56 -20.58
C ALA A 335 -35.43 -25.67 -21.52
N PRO A 336 -34.37 -26.23 -22.13
CA PRO A 336 -33.60 -25.55 -23.15
C PRO A 336 -34.51 -25.04 -24.30
N GLY A 337 -34.34 -23.77 -24.66
CA GLY A 337 -35.13 -23.09 -25.69
C GLY A 337 -36.32 -22.28 -25.17
N LEU A 338 -36.71 -22.42 -23.91
CA LEU A 338 -37.65 -21.52 -23.22
C LEU A 338 -36.93 -20.39 -22.45
N LEU A 339 -35.61 -20.49 -22.32
CA LEU A 339 -34.57 -19.51 -21.94
C LEU A 339 -34.95 -18.46 -20.91
N ASP A 340 -35.43 -18.88 -19.75
CA ASP A 340 -35.46 -17.97 -18.57
C ASP A 340 -34.29 -18.26 -17.61
N LEU A 341 -33.06 -18.25 -18.17
CA LEU A 341 -31.83 -18.41 -17.41
C LEU A 341 -31.15 -17.07 -17.23
N ARG A 342 -30.69 -16.79 -16.01
CA ARG A 342 -30.07 -15.54 -15.64
C ARG A 342 -28.67 -15.78 -15.06
N THR A 343 -27.75 -14.83 -15.29
CA THR A 343 -26.47 -14.81 -14.60
C THR A 343 -26.68 -14.21 -13.21
N THR A 344 -26.24 -14.94 -12.19
CA THR A 344 -26.37 -14.55 -10.77
C THR A 344 -25.04 -14.73 -10.04
N PRO A 345 -24.87 -14.20 -8.82
CA PRO A 345 -23.66 -14.43 -8.00
C PRO A 345 -23.30 -15.91 -7.80
N VAL A 346 -24.27 -16.80 -7.84
CA VAL A 346 -24.09 -18.22 -7.51
C VAL A 346 -24.10 -19.15 -8.72
N GLY A 347 -24.44 -18.65 -9.91
CA GLY A 347 -24.45 -19.45 -11.15
C GLY A 347 -24.69 -18.61 -12.39
N SER A 348 -24.11 -19.02 -13.53
CA SER A 348 -24.26 -18.34 -14.82
C SER A 348 -25.55 -18.72 -15.57
N ALA A 349 -26.21 -19.79 -15.15
CA ALA A 349 -27.44 -20.29 -15.74
C ALA A 349 -28.47 -20.60 -14.64
N TYR A 350 -28.93 -19.55 -13.97
CA TYR A 350 -29.83 -19.64 -12.82
C TYR A 350 -31.28 -19.51 -13.29
N PRO A 351 -32.21 -20.44 -12.92
CA PRO A 351 -33.60 -20.35 -13.32
C PRO A 351 -34.33 -19.12 -12.77
N GLY A 352 -35.05 -18.39 -13.62
CA GLY A 352 -35.78 -17.17 -13.21
C GLY A 352 -36.80 -17.44 -12.12
N VAL A 353 -37.56 -18.51 -12.24
CA VAL A 353 -38.55 -18.94 -11.24
C VAL A 353 -37.94 -19.15 -9.85
N GLU A 354 -36.70 -19.62 -9.77
CA GLU A 354 -36.01 -19.87 -8.52
C GLU A 354 -35.61 -18.58 -7.82
N MET A 355 -35.46 -17.45 -8.54
CA MET A 355 -35.23 -16.13 -7.92
C MET A 355 -36.42 -15.74 -7.04
N HIS A 356 -37.66 -15.95 -7.53
CA HIS A 356 -38.86 -15.69 -6.74
C HIS A 356 -38.96 -16.65 -5.54
N ALA A 357 -38.58 -17.92 -5.71
CA ALA A 357 -38.51 -18.89 -4.62
C ALA A 357 -37.52 -18.46 -3.52
N ASN A 358 -36.32 -17.95 -3.89
CA ASN A 358 -35.34 -17.45 -2.94
C ASN A 358 -35.85 -16.25 -2.14
N VAL A 359 -36.51 -15.30 -2.79
CA VAL A 359 -37.07 -14.13 -2.11
C VAL A 359 -38.11 -14.56 -1.09
N ILE A 360 -39.07 -15.42 -1.48
CA ILE A 360 -40.11 -15.92 -0.56
C ILE A 360 -39.46 -16.73 0.57
N SER A 361 -38.53 -17.62 0.27
CA SER A 361 -37.82 -18.42 1.27
C SER A 361 -37.07 -17.55 2.27
N GLY A 362 -36.35 -16.54 1.77
CA GLY A 362 -35.61 -15.60 2.62
C GLY A 362 -36.52 -14.83 3.58
N TRP A 363 -37.66 -14.35 3.09
CA TRP A 363 -38.64 -13.65 3.96
C TRP A 363 -39.27 -14.55 5.00
N LEU A 364 -39.56 -15.80 4.65
CA LEU A 364 -40.07 -16.83 5.58
C LEU A 364 -39.02 -17.21 6.66
N ASP A 365 -37.73 -17.10 6.36
CA ASP A 365 -36.63 -17.36 7.28
C ASP A 365 -36.20 -16.11 8.06
N GLY A 366 -36.78 -14.93 7.78
CA GLY A 366 -36.31 -13.65 8.32
C GLY A 366 -34.92 -13.25 7.82
N ARG A 367 -34.40 -13.88 6.76
CA ARG A 367 -33.09 -13.62 6.18
C ARG A 367 -33.22 -12.54 5.11
N VAL A 368 -32.94 -11.33 5.52
CA VAL A 368 -33.00 -10.18 4.61
C VAL A 368 -31.64 -9.50 4.59
N THR A 369 -31.04 -9.41 3.43
CA THR A 369 -29.83 -8.62 3.22
C THR A 369 -30.20 -7.22 2.74
N VAL A 370 -29.52 -6.20 3.26
CA VAL A 370 -29.81 -4.82 2.91
C VAL A 370 -28.54 -4.01 2.77
N LYS A 371 -28.54 -3.11 1.79
CA LYS A 371 -27.55 -2.01 1.73
C LYS A 371 -28.20 -0.79 2.38
N PRO A 372 -27.85 -0.46 3.63
CA PRO A 372 -28.53 0.60 4.37
C PRO A 372 -28.17 1.98 3.79
N ASP A 373 -29.07 2.95 3.97
CA ASP A 373 -28.85 4.33 3.49
C ASP A 373 -27.62 5.00 4.09
N TYR A 374 -27.27 4.63 5.34
CA TYR A 374 -26.08 5.12 6.02
C TYR A 374 -24.76 4.43 5.58
N ALA A 375 -24.82 3.53 4.60
CA ALA A 375 -23.63 2.84 4.08
C ALA A 375 -22.56 3.83 3.58
N ILE A 376 -22.98 4.96 2.98
CA ILE A 376 -22.09 6.05 2.56
C ILE A 376 -21.39 6.67 3.78
N GLY A 377 -22.15 6.98 4.83
CA GLY A 377 -21.59 7.55 6.06
C GLY A 377 -20.62 6.60 6.77
N TYR A 378 -20.94 5.30 6.78
CA TYR A 378 -20.05 4.26 7.29
C TYR A 378 -18.75 4.20 6.48
N ASP A 379 -18.83 4.18 5.14
CA ASP A 379 -17.65 4.12 4.28
C ASP A 379 -16.74 5.34 4.49
N VAL A 380 -17.30 6.54 4.48
CA VAL A 380 -16.57 7.78 4.80
C VAL A 380 -15.90 7.72 6.18
N PHE A 381 -16.60 7.23 7.20
CA PHE A 381 -16.03 7.09 8.54
C PHE A 381 -14.85 6.11 8.58
N VAL A 382 -15.01 4.93 7.98
CA VAL A 382 -13.97 3.90 7.90
C VAL A 382 -12.76 4.42 7.11
N LEU A 383 -12.99 5.09 5.98
CA LEU A 383 -11.94 5.67 5.15
C LEU A 383 -11.13 6.72 5.90
N ILE A 384 -11.80 7.64 6.62
CA ILE A 384 -11.12 8.67 7.42
C ILE A 384 -10.32 8.02 8.54
N LEU A 385 -10.90 7.10 9.29
CA LEU A 385 -10.23 6.44 10.40
C LEU A 385 -9.01 5.64 9.94
N ALA A 386 -9.19 4.77 8.95
CA ALA A 386 -8.11 3.94 8.39
C ALA A 386 -7.06 4.80 7.67
N GLY A 387 -7.49 5.77 6.85
CA GLY A 387 -6.61 6.64 6.09
C GLY A 387 -5.75 7.53 6.99
N MET A 388 -6.32 8.12 8.05
CA MET A 388 -5.54 8.90 9.02
C MET A 388 -4.58 8.04 9.83
N LEU A 389 -4.99 6.84 10.24
CA LEU A 389 -4.11 5.88 10.91
C LEU A 389 -2.92 5.50 10.03
N LEU A 390 -3.14 5.25 8.73
CA LEU A 390 -2.08 4.94 7.78
C LEU A 390 -1.21 6.16 7.47
N ALA A 391 -1.80 7.35 7.26
CA ALA A 391 -1.07 8.58 6.94
C ALA A 391 -0.10 8.99 8.06
N ILE A 392 -0.48 8.77 9.32
CA ILE A 392 0.37 9.07 10.47
C ILE A 392 1.31 7.89 10.78
N GLY A 393 0.80 6.67 10.73
CA GLY A 393 1.54 5.46 11.14
C GLY A 393 2.65 5.06 10.17
N LEU A 394 2.37 5.00 8.86
CA LEU A 394 3.33 4.49 7.88
C LEU A 394 4.65 5.29 7.83
N PRO A 395 4.66 6.64 7.86
CA PRO A 395 5.90 7.40 7.85
C PRO A 395 6.77 7.23 9.10
N LEU A 396 6.17 6.84 10.23
CA LEU A 396 6.86 6.74 11.52
C LEU A 396 7.38 5.33 11.82
N LEU A 397 6.91 4.33 11.07
CA LEU A 397 7.22 2.92 11.32
C LEU A 397 8.34 2.42 10.39
N THR A 398 9.11 1.44 10.89
CA THR A 398 10.03 0.65 10.06
C THR A 398 9.26 -0.22 9.08
N ALA A 399 9.87 -0.61 7.96
CA ALA A 399 9.21 -1.37 6.90
C ALA A 399 8.41 -2.59 7.40
N PRO A 400 8.93 -3.51 8.25
CA PRO A 400 8.14 -4.65 8.73
C PRO A 400 6.94 -4.23 9.60
N ARG A 401 7.06 -3.18 10.42
CA ARG A 401 5.96 -2.66 11.23
C ARG A 401 4.91 -1.95 10.36
N ALA A 402 5.32 -1.28 9.29
CA ALA A 402 4.41 -0.67 8.32
C ALA A 402 3.58 -1.74 7.57
N VAL A 403 4.19 -2.87 7.19
CA VAL A 403 3.47 -4.04 6.67
C VAL A 403 2.46 -4.56 7.68
N MET A 404 2.88 -4.76 8.94
CA MET A 404 1.97 -5.24 10.01
C MET A 404 0.78 -4.29 10.23
N LEU A 405 1.01 -2.97 10.21
CA LEU A 405 -0.07 -1.98 10.33
C LEU A 405 -1.05 -2.09 9.16
N SER A 406 -0.56 -2.14 7.93
CA SER A 406 -1.41 -2.23 6.74
C SER A 406 -2.22 -3.52 6.69
N VAL A 407 -1.59 -4.67 7.01
CA VAL A 407 -2.28 -5.96 7.13
C VAL A 407 -3.31 -5.92 8.26
N GLY A 408 -2.97 -5.32 9.40
CA GLY A 408 -3.90 -5.16 10.53
C GLY A 408 -5.14 -4.34 10.15
N VAL A 409 -4.97 -3.22 9.42
CA VAL A 409 -6.09 -2.41 8.90
C VAL A 409 -6.94 -3.21 7.93
N LEU A 410 -6.33 -3.92 6.97
CA LEU A 410 -7.06 -4.76 6.02
C LEU A 410 -7.87 -5.85 6.73
N LEU A 411 -7.27 -6.55 7.68
CA LEU A 411 -7.95 -7.57 8.47
C LEU A 411 -9.09 -6.99 9.31
N ALA A 412 -8.91 -5.83 9.92
CA ALA A 412 -9.95 -5.18 10.71
C ALA A 412 -11.16 -4.78 9.83
N VAL A 413 -10.90 -4.10 8.70
CA VAL A 413 -11.95 -3.66 7.78
C VAL A 413 -12.72 -4.86 7.20
N THR A 414 -12.01 -5.88 6.73
CA THR A 414 -12.65 -7.07 6.14
C THR A 414 -13.41 -7.89 7.18
N SER A 415 -12.87 -8.05 8.39
CA SER A 415 -13.51 -8.79 9.47
C SER A 415 -14.77 -8.08 9.97
N ILE A 416 -14.71 -6.77 10.21
CA ILE A 416 -15.87 -5.98 10.64
C ILE A 416 -16.94 -6.01 9.55
N GLY A 417 -16.59 -5.78 8.29
CA GLY A 417 -17.55 -5.81 7.19
C GLY A 417 -18.19 -7.20 6.98
N THR A 418 -17.42 -8.28 7.17
CA THR A 418 -17.94 -9.65 7.10
C THR A 418 -18.84 -9.97 8.30
N TRP A 419 -18.46 -9.54 9.48
CA TRP A 419 -19.27 -9.69 10.69
C TRP A 419 -20.62 -8.98 10.57
N LEU A 420 -20.63 -7.72 10.08
CA LEU A 420 -21.87 -6.97 9.84
C LEU A 420 -22.78 -7.68 8.81
N TYR A 421 -22.19 -8.27 7.79
CA TYR A 421 -22.94 -9.02 6.79
C TYR A 421 -23.54 -10.31 7.35
N VAL A 422 -22.75 -11.12 8.08
CA VAL A 422 -23.21 -12.42 8.61
C VAL A 422 -24.19 -12.25 9.78
N ALA A 423 -23.90 -11.31 10.70
CA ALA A 423 -24.71 -11.14 11.91
C ALA A 423 -25.99 -10.33 11.68
N PHE A 424 -25.96 -9.36 10.77
CA PHE A 424 -27.07 -8.41 10.59
C PHE A 424 -27.60 -8.31 9.18
N GLY A 425 -27.03 -9.03 8.22
CA GLY A 425 -27.41 -8.93 6.78
C GLY A 425 -27.03 -7.59 6.14
N LEU A 426 -26.11 -6.81 6.74
CA LEU A 426 -25.75 -5.48 6.26
C LEU A 426 -24.63 -5.55 5.21
N VAL A 427 -24.94 -5.10 3.99
CA VAL A 427 -23.99 -5.02 2.89
C VAL A 427 -23.26 -3.68 2.93
N MET A 428 -22.06 -3.66 3.53
CA MET A 428 -21.20 -2.48 3.60
C MET A 428 -20.15 -2.51 2.51
N PRO A 429 -19.81 -1.35 1.88
CA PRO A 429 -18.72 -1.27 0.91
C PRO A 429 -17.37 -1.55 1.57
N LEU A 430 -16.49 -2.24 0.86
CA LEU A 430 -15.14 -2.60 1.32
C LEU A 430 -14.05 -2.25 0.33
N ALA A 431 -14.37 -2.19 -0.97
CA ALA A 431 -13.39 -2.03 -2.03
C ALA A 431 -12.58 -0.75 -1.85
N SER A 432 -13.24 0.36 -1.51
CA SER A 432 -12.60 1.67 -1.29
C SER A 432 -11.54 1.60 -0.19
N ALA A 433 -11.85 1.00 0.94
CA ALA A 433 -10.93 0.90 2.08
C ALA A 433 -9.76 -0.08 1.79
N ILE A 434 -10.01 -1.18 1.09
CA ILE A 434 -8.98 -2.14 0.68
C ILE A 434 -8.00 -1.48 -0.30
N VAL A 435 -8.50 -0.89 -1.38
CA VAL A 435 -7.67 -0.26 -2.41
C VAL A 435 -6.93 0.96 -1.86
N MET A 436 -7.58 1.78 -1.03
CA MET A 436 -6.94 2.89 -0.32
C MET A 436 -5.76 2.39 0.53
N THR A 437 -5.95 1.34 1.31
CA THR A 437 -4.89 0.81 2.19
C THR A 437 -3.71 0.29 1.38
N LEU A 438 -3.95 -0.48 0.31
CA LEU A 438 -2.90 -1.03 -0.55
C LEU A 438 -2.14 0.07 -1.28
N THR A 439 -2.85 1.05 -1.85
CA THR A 439 -2.24 2.17 -2.59
C THR A 439 -1.50 3.12 -1.66
N ALA A 440 -2.02 3.42 -0.48
CA ALA A 440 -1.36 4.22 0.54
C ALA A 440 -0.05 3.57 1.01
N PHE A 441 -0.07 2.26 1.26
CA PHE A 441 1.14 1.49 1.59
C PHE A 441 2.16 1.52 0.45
N ALA A 442 1.74 1.23 -0.79
CA ALA A 442 2.62 1.22 -1.97
C ALA A 442 3.27 2.58 -2.22
N LEU A 443 2.50 3.68 -2.18
CA LEU A 443 3.02 5.03 -2.36
C LEU A 443 3.97 5.43 -1.23
N ASN A 444 3.64 5.10 0.03
CA ASN A 444 4.50 5.39 1.17
C ASN A 444 5.84 4.65 1.08
N MET A 445 5.83 3.35 0.73
CA MET A 445 7.05 2.55 0.56
C MET A 445 7.89 3.04 -0.63
N SER A 446 7.25 3.34 -1.75
CA SER A 446 7.91 3.88 -2.94
C SER A 446 8.59 5.21 -2.64
N TYR A 447 7.89 6.13 -1.99
CA TYR A 447 8.46 7.42 -1.59
C TYR A 447 9.68 7.24 -0.67
N GLY A 448 9.57 6.39 0.35
CA GLY A 448 10.69 6.09 1.27
C GLY A 448 11.90 5.50 0.54
N TYR A 449 11.67 4.59 -0.40
CA TYR A 449 12.74 3.96 -1.18
C TYR A 449 13.42 4.95 -2.14
N PHE A 450 12.64 5.67 -2.96
CA PHE A 450 13.20 6.54 -4.01
C PHE A 450 13.75 7.87 -3.49
N VAL A 451 13.12 8.48 -2.50
CA VAL A 451 13.52 9.80 -2.02
C VAL A 451 14.54 9.71 -0.87
N GLU A 452 14.25 8.95 0.19
CA GLU A 452 15.16 8.87 1.35
C GLU A 452 16.42 8.05 1.05
N THR A 453 16.31 6.95 0.31
CA THR A 453 17.48 6.11 -0.01
C THR A 453 18.40 6.77 -1.03
N ARG A 454 17.85 7.56 -1.94
CA ARG A 454 18.65 8.30 -2.93
C ARG A 454 19.50 9.38 -2.27
N SER A 455 18.95 10.19 -1.38
CA SER A 455 19.70 11.18 -0.61
C SER A 455 20.83 10.56 0.20
N LYS A 456 20.59 9.42 0.83
CA LYS A 456 21.62 8.69 1.58
C LYS A 456 22.75 8.20 0.69
N ARG A 457 22.44 7.68 -0.50
CA ARG A 457 23.44 7.20 -1.47
C ARG A 457 24.23 8.34 -2.06
N GLU A 458 23.64 9.49 -2.36
CA GLU A 458 24.33 10.67 -2.87
C GLU A 458 25.33 11.20 -1.83
N LEU A 459 24.96 11.28 -0.56
CA LEU A 459 25.86 11.67 0.51
C LEU A 459 27.02 10.68 0.69
N ALA A 460 26.72 9.39 0.72
CA ALA A 460 27.72 8.32 0.81
C ALA A 460 28.68 8.33 -0.39
N HIS A 461 28.22 8.62 -1.58
CA HIS A 461 29.05 8.70 -2.77
C HIS A 461 29.97 9.94 -2.75
N LEU A 462 29.49 11.10 -2.30
CA LEU A 462 30.26 12.33 -2.23
C LEU A 462 31.42 12.22 -1.21
N PHE A 463 31.20 11.58 -0.07
CA PHE A 463 32.18 11.51 1.00
C PHE A 463 32.92 10.17 1.07
N GLY A 464 32.39 9.10 0.51
CA GLY A 464 32.93 7.74 0.68
C GLY A 464 34.36 7.52 0.21
N THR A 465 34.87 8.41 -0.66
CA THR A 465 36.25 8.37 -1.13
C THR A 465 37.24 9.03 -0.17
N TYR A 466 36.78 10.00 0.61
CA TYR A 466 37.62 10.84 1.46
C TYR A 466 37.50 10.55 2.97
N VAL A 467 36.33 10.01 3.38
CA VAL A 467 35.95 9.84 4.78
C VAL A 467 35.72 8.36 5.09
N PRO A 468 36.08 7.89 6.28
CA PRO A 468 35.76 6.51 6.71
C PRO A 468 34.26 6.22 6.65
N PRO A 469 33.85 4.97 6.31
CA PRO A 469 32.42 4.59 6.24
C PRO A 469 31.64 4.87 7.53
N GLU A 470 32.28 4.72 8.67
CA GLU A 470 31.69 4.96 9.99
C GLU A 470 31.30 6.43 10.20
N LEU A 471 32.10 7.34 9.68
CA LEU A 471 31.80 8.78 9.71
C LEU A 471 30.74 9.16 8.70
N VAL A 472 30.69 8.48 7.54
CA VAL A 472 29.61 8.64 6.56
C VAL A 472 28.27 8.19 7.15
N ASP A 473 28.25 7.08 7.87
CA ASP A 473 27.05 6.60 8.55
C ASP A 473 26.57 7.56 9.64
N GLU A 474 27.48 8.23 10.34
CA GLU A 474 27.16 9.26 11.32
C GLU A 474 26.56 10.51 10.65
N MET A 475 27.12 10.96 9.53
CA MET A 475 26.60 12.06 8.72
C MET A 475 25.21 11.75 8.12
N VAL A 476 24.95 10.50 7.73
CA VAL A 476 23.67 10.06 7.18
C VAL A 476 22.55 10.06 8.23
N LYS A 477 22.87 9.91 9.52
CA LYS A 477 21.88 9.95 10.60
C LYS A 477 21.31 11.36 10.82
N ASP A 478 22.11 12.39 10.60
CA ASP A 478 21.70 13.78 10.73
C ASP A 478 22.28 14.65 9.59
N PRO A 479 21.74 14.50 8.36
CA PRO A 479 22.25 15.20 7.18
C PRO A 479 22.21 16.73 7.28
N ASP A 480 21.27 17.27 8.05
CA ASP A 480 21.07 18.73 8.18
C ASP A 480 22.18 19.40 9.03
N SER A 481 22.88 18.63 9.86
CA SER A 481 24.02 19.12 10.67
C SER A 481 25.33 19.17 9.88
N TYR A 482 25.41 18.58 8.71
CA TYR A 482 26.62 18.52 7.89
C TYR A 482 26.43 19.29 6.59
N SER A 483 27.32 20.30 6.41
CA SER A 483 27.28 21.17 5.24
C SER A 483 28.62 21.17 4.51
N MET A 484 28.56 21.09 3.18
CA MET A 484 29.72 21.26 2.30
C MET A 484 30.20 22.73 2.24
N LYS A 485 29.46 23.67 2.81
CA LYS A 485 29.85 25.11 2.81
C LYS A 485 31.13 25.31 3.61
N ALA A 486 32.00 26.14 3.06
CA ALA A 486 33.25 26.51 3.74
C ALA A 486 32.97 27.17 5.10
N THR A 487 33.57 26.63 6.16
CA THR A 487 33.44 27.10 7.53
C THR A 487 34.81 27.19 8.19
N SER A 488 34.98 28.15 9.11
CA SER A 488 36.20 28.26 9.88
C SER A 488 36.11 27.46 11.17
N ARG A 489 37.03 26.49 11.36
CA ARG A 489 37.08 25.59 12.53
C ARG A 489 38.49 25.40 13.02
N GLU A 490 38.64 25.04 14.30
CA GLU A 490 39.91 24.55 14.83
C GLU A 490 40.07 23.08 14.46
N LEU A 491 41.09 22.74 13.66
CA LEU A 491 41.36 21.43 13.11
C LEU A 491 42.81 21.05 13.26
N THR A 492 43.13 19.78 13.12
CA THR A 492 44.51 19.30 13.03
C THR A 492 44.78 18.80 11.61
N VAL A 493 45.85 19.33 10.98
CA VAL A 493 46.31 18.87 9.65
C VAL A 493 47.62 18.13 9.78
N MET A 494 47.79 17.13 8.94
CA MET A 494 48.99 16.29 8.80
C MET A 494 49.46 16.32 7.35
N PHE A 495 50.76 16.47 7.17
CA PHE A 495 51.46 16.17 5.91
C PHE A 495 52.45 15.05 6.17
N CYS A 496 52.43 14.03 5.29
CA CYS A 496 53.34 12.90 5.38
C CYS A 496 53.99 12.70 4.00
N ASP A 497 55.29 12.94 3.89
CA ASP A 497 56.08 12.88 2.67
C ASP A 497 57.09 11.73 2.71
N MET A 498 57.44 11.15 1.55
CA MET A 498 58.40 10.06 1.45
C MET A 498 59.82 10.61 1.29
N ARG A 499 60.70 10.20 2.15
CA ARG A 499 62.09 10.61 2.10
C ARG A 499 62.87 9.98 0.95
N GLY A 500 63.54 10.81 0.16
CA GLY A 500 64.42 10.34 -0.92
C GLY A 500 63.64 9.81 -2.14
N PHE A 501 62.35 10.10 -2.22
CA PHE A 501 61.50 9.65 -3.33
C PHE A 501 62.04 10.10 -4.69
N THR A 502 62.49 11.35 -4.87
CA THR A 502 63.04 11.85 -6.14
C THR A 502 64.21 10.99 -6.62
N LYS A 503 65.16 10.63 -5.73
CA LYS A 503 66.26 9.74 -6.12
C LYS A 503 65.83 8.30 -6.42
N MET A 504 64.78 7.84 -5.78
CA MET A 504 64.22 6.52 -5.97
C MET A 504 63.45 6.46 -7.28
N SER A 505 62.64 7.47 -7.60
CA SER A 505 61.85 7.58 -8.83
C SER A 505 62.72 7.63 -10.10
N GLU A 506 63.92 8.22 -10.00
CA GLU A 506 64.89 8.26 -11.11
C GLU A 506 65.48 6.86 -11.45
N LYS A 507 65.44 5.92 -10.53
CA LYS A 507 66.09 4.62 -10.61
C LYS A 507 65.12 3.45 -10.85
N MET A 508 63.84 3.68 -10.67
CA MET A 508 62.79 2.61 -10.77
C MET A 508 62.00 2.75 -12.07
N GLU A 509 61.52 1.63 -12.61
CA GLU A 509 60.54 1.63 -13.69
C GLU A 509 59.19 2.22 -13.18
N PRO A 510 58.51 3.03 -14.06
CA PRO A 510 57.27 3.71 -13.66
C PRO A 510 56.20 2.81 -13.05
N THR A 511 56.05 1.58 -13.56
CA THR A 511 55.06 0.59 -13.06
C THR A 511 55.44 0.09 -11.67
N GLN A 512 56.72 -0.19 -11.42
CA GLN A 512 57.19 -0.61 -10.09
C GLN A 512 57.07 0.54 -9.09
N LEU A 513 57.33 1.77 -9.51
CA LEU A 513 57.15 2.97 -8.68
C LEU A 513 55.66 3.16 -8.30
N GLN A 514 54.76 2.95 -9.25
CA GLN A 514 53.33 3.03 -9.02
C GLN A 514 52.85 1.94 -8.01
N GLU A 515 53.29 0.69 -8.18
CA GLU A 515 52.95 -0.39 -7.24
C GLU A 515 53.43 -0.10 -5.83
N LEU A 516 54.68 0.38 -5.70
CA LEU A 516 55.27 0.76 -4.42
C LEU A 516 54.48 1.90 -3.76
N LEU A 517 54.19 2.99 -4.49
CA LEU A 517 53.39 4.09 -3.99
C LEU A 517 51.99 3.64 -3.56
N THR A 518 51.35 2.83 -4.38
CA THR A 518 50.01 2.31 -4.08
C THR A 518 50.03 1.47 -2.80
N GLY A 519 51.04 0.62 -2.62
CA GLY A 519 51.19 -0.20 -1.41
C GLY A 519 51.39 0.66 -0.15
N VAL A 520 52.32 1.61 -0.22
CA VAL A 520 52.60 2.53 0.90
C VAL A 520 51.40 3.41 1.23
N PHE A 521 50.80 4.05 0.22
CA PHE A 521 49.63 4.91 0.45
C PHE A 521 48.46 4.14 1.01
N SER A 522 48.21 2.89 0.54
CA SER A 522 47.14 2.06 1.09
C SER A 522 47.31 1.77 2.56
N ASN A 523 48.54 1.47 3.00
CA ASN A 523 48.84 1.27 4.41
C ASN A 523 48.65 2.57 5.23
N LEU A 524 49.29 3.67 4.80
CA LEU A 524 49.23 4.95 5.52
C LEU A 524 47.80 5.46 5.62
N THR A 525 47.03 5.42 4.54
CA THR A 525 45.66 5.91 4.51
C THR A 525 44.69 5.03 5.31
N SER A 526 44.94 3.72 5.37
CA SER A 526 44.15 2.82 6.24
C SER A 526 44.33 3.23 7.74
N ILE A 527 45.54 3.58 8.17
CA ILE A 527 45.80 4.02 9.53
C ILE A 527 45.13 5.38 9.80
N ILE A 528 45.21 6.32 8.85
CA ILE A 528 44.54 7.63 8.96
C ILE A 528 43.03 7.43 9.15
N ARG A 529 42.41 6.59 8.31
CA ARG A 529 40.97 6.30 8.39
C ARG A 529 40.59 5.57 9.68
N ALA A 530 41.37 4.58 10.11
CA ALA A 530 41.14 3.87 11.37
C ALA A 530 41.12 4.79 12.58
N ASN A 531 41.89 5.90 12.52
CA ASN A 531 41.91 6.95 13.52
C ASN A 531 41.01 8.15 13.19
N ARG A 532 39.94 7.98 12.40
CA ARG A 532 38.91 8.98 12.07
C ARG A 532 39.44 10.18 11.28
N GLY A 533 40.58 10.06 10.61
CA GLY A 533 41.15 11.11 9.77
C GLY A 533 40.47 11.20 8.40
N THR A 534 40.30 12.38 7.88
CA THR A 534 39.85 12.69 6.53
C THR A 534 41.05 12.87 5.61
N ILE A 535 41.12 12.10 4.53
CA ILE A 535 42.19 12.22 3.53
C ILE A 535 41.83 13.36 2.59
N ASP A 536 42.67 14.39 2.52
CA ASP A 536 42.44 15.52 1.62
C ASP A 536 42.85 15.16 0.18
N LYS A 537 44.14 14.94 -0.03
CA LYS A 537 44.72 14.68 -1.35
C LYS A 537 46.11 14.05 -1.25
N TYR A 538 46.54 13.51 -2.38
CA TYR A 538 47.94 13.13 -2.60
C TYR A 538 48.64 14.23 -3.41
N ILE A 539 49.82 14.63 -3.01
CA ILE A 539 50.63 15.68 -3.65
C ILE A 539 51.98 15.05 -4.02
N GLY A 540 52.04 14.37 -5.17
CA GLY A 540 53.20 13.54 -5.51
C GLY A 540 53.30 12.35 -4.59
N ASP A 541 54.36 12.29 -3.79
CA ASP A 541 54.64 11.29 -2.76
C ASP A 541 54.19 11.70 -1.34
N CYS A 542 53.50 12.84 -1.23
CA CYS A 542 52.97 13.35 0.04
C CYS A 542 51.47 13.01 0.20
N VAL A 543 51.08 12.55 1.39
CA VAL A 543 49.68 12.39 1.81
C VAL A 543 49.31 13.55 2.70
N MET A 544 48.28 14.28 2.36
CA MET A 544 47.65 15.30 3.20
C MET A 544 46.33 14.78 3.82
N ALA A 545 46.22 14.91 5.11
CA ALA A 545 45.02 14.53 5.88
C ALA A 545 44.75 15.53 7.00
N PHE A 546 43.50 15.53 7.47
CA PHE A 546 43.09 16.38 8.59
C PHE A 546 42.03 15.69 9.48
N TRP A 547 41.86 16.19 10.72
CA TRP A 547 40.93 15.70 11.73
C TRP A 547 40.08 16.85 12.27
N GLY A 548 38.81 16.54 12.68
CA GLY A 548 37.85 17.48 13.22
C GLY A 548 36.84 17.99 12.20
N ALA A 549 36.89 17.47 10.96
CA ALA A 549 35.88 17.69 9.91
C ALA A 549 35.89 16.52 8.91
N PRO A 550 34.76 16.21 8.24
CA PRO A 550 33.45 16.86 8.30
C PRO A 550 32.71 16.66 9.63
N VAL A 551 33.00 15.57 10.34
CA VAL A 551 32.45 15.25 11.65
C VAL A 551 33.29 15.92 12.73
N ASP A 552 32.63 16.59 13.66
CA ASP A 552 33.31 17.21 14.80
C ASP A 552 33.92 16.13 15.71
N THR A 553 35.21 16.26 15.97
CA THR A 553 35.95 15.26 16.74
C THR A 553 36.81 16.04 17.76
N PRO A 554 36.37 16.14 19.02
CA PRO A 554 37.10 16.89 20.06
C PRO A 554 38.55 16.43 20.25
N GLU A 555 38.83 15.16 20.01
CA GLU A 555 40.14 14.54 20.16
C GLU A 555 41.00 14.60 18.88
N HIS A 556 40.69 15.49 17.93
CA HIS A 556 41.34 15.58 16.63
C HIS A 556 42.88 15.63 16.69
N ALA A 557 43.46 16.37 17.65
CA ALA A 557 44.90 16.47 17.82
C ALA A 557 45.52 15.16 18.33
N HIS A 558 44.91 14.51 19.30
CA HIS A 558 45.35 13.23 19.84
C HIS A 558 45.33 12.14 18.74
N LEU A 559 44.22 12.03 17.97
CA LEU A 559 44.08 11.05 16.90
C LEU A 559 45.08 11.26 15.76
N ALA A 560 45.39 12.50 15.42
CA ALA A 560 46.41 12.85 14.42
C ALA A 560 47.80 12.38 14.86
N VAL A 561 48.20 12.65 16.11
CA VAL A 561 49.50 12.24 16.67
C VAL A 561 49.57 10.72 16.75
N LYS A 562 48.50 10.05 17.20
CA LYS A 562 48.41 8.60 17.26
C LYS A 562 48.59 7.99 15.86
N SER A 563 47.87 8.52 14.84
CA SER A 563 48.02 8.07 13.45
C SER A 563 49.47 8.20 12.97
N ALA A 564 50.14 9.33 13.24
CA ALA A 564 51.52 9.54 12.83
C ALA A 564 52.47 8.50 13.45
N MET A 565 52.29 8.17 14.72
CA MET A 565 53.10 7.15 15.39
C MET A 565 52.86 5.75 14.85
N GLU A 566 51.60 5.40 14.58
CA GLU A 566 51.24 4.13 13.95
C GLU A 566 51.79 4.05 12.52
N MET A 567 51.71 5.14 11.73
CA MET A 567 52.27 5.21 10.38
C MET A 567 53.80 5.04 10.40
N ALA A 568 54.52 5.68 11.32
CA ALA A 568 55.96 5.49 11.48
C ALA A 568 56.29 4.05 11.90
N GLY A 569 55.43 3.38 12.66
CA GLY A 569 55.54 1.97 13.00
C GLY A 569 55.36 1.06 11.76
N ALA A 570 54.30 1.28 10.99
CA ALA A 570 54.01 0.52 9.79
C ALA A 570 55.09 0.61 8.72
N VAL A 571 55.69 1.81 8.54
CA VAL A 571 56.84 1.96 7.61
C VAL A 571 58.05 1.14 8.05
N ARG A 572 58.27 1.00 9.35
CA ARG A 572 59.35 0.09 9.85
C ARG A 572 59.06 -1.36 9.51
N GLU A 573 57.83 -1.80 9.61
CA GLU A 573 57.42 -3.16 9.22
C GLU A 573 57.55 -3.38 7.70
N ILE A 574 57.08 -2.41 6.90
CA ILE A 574 57.25 -2.41 5.45
C ILE A 574 58.73 -2.56 5.06
N ASN A 575 59.64 -1.85 5.76
CA ASN A 575 61.05 -1.93 5.49
C ASN A 575 61.67 -3.30 5.84
N LEU A 576 61.13 -4.06 6.81
CA LEU A 576 61.54 -5.43 7.05
C LEU A 576 61.18 -6.33 5.85
N GLU A 577 59.97 -6.15 5.27
CA GLU A 577 59.56 -6.88 4.08
C GLU A 577 60.35 -6.47 2.84
N HIS A 578 60.65 -5.17 2.67
CA HIS A 578 61.45 -4.64 1.58
C HIS A 578 62.87 -5.24 1.57
N ARG A 579 63.51 -5.26 2.74
CA ARG A 579 64.87 -5.88 2.88
C ARG A 579 64.85 -7.35 2.50
N ALA A 580 63.80 -8.06 2.89
CA ALA A 580 63.68 -9.49 2.53
C ALA A 580 63.48 -9.72 1.00
N ARG A 581 63.00 -8.68 0.29
CA ARG A 581 62.79 -8.69 -1.17
C ARG A 581 63.87 -7.98 -1.96
N GLY A 582 64.91 -7.39 -1.29
CA GLY A 582 65.95 -6.62 -1.94
C GLY A 582 65.50 -5.25 -2.45
N LEU A 583 64.37 -4.73 -1.94
CA LEU A 583 63.87 -3.41 -2.26
C LEU A 583 64.49 -2.35 -1.36
N PRO A 584 64.54 -1.07 -1.76
CA PRO A 584 65.07 0.01 -0.96
C PRO A 584 64.21 0.30 0.29
N ASP A 585 64.88 0.71 1.36
CA ASP A 585 64.21 1.23 2.56
C ASP A 585 63.47 2.53 2.27
N ILE A 586 62.25 2.63 2.83
CA ILE A 586 61.41 3.82 2.77
C ILE A 586 61.56 4.60 4.05
N GLY A 587 61.75 5.92 3.95
CA GLY A 587 61.65 6.84 5.05
C GLY A 587 60.42 7.73 4.87
N ILE A 588 59.84 8.19 5.98
CA ILE A 588 58.77 9.21 5.94
C ILE A 588 59.14 10.42 6.83
N GLY A 589 58.62 11.58 6.46
CA GLY A 589 58.60 12.78 7.26
C GLY A 589 57.14 13.19 7.51
N ILE A 590 56.77 13.46 8.77
CA ILE A 590 55.40 13.83 9.12
C ILE A 590 55.45 15.18 9.86
N GLY A 591 54.64 16.14 9.37
CA GLY A 591 54.39 17.40 10.03
C GLY A 591 52.93 17.53 10.47
N ILE A 592 52.70 17.88 11.74
CA ILE A 592 51.35 18.03 12.31
C ILE A 592 51.19 19.41 12.94
N ASN A 593 50.10 20.07 12.58
CA ASN A 593 49.75 21.36 13.18
C ASN A 593 48.26 21.47 13.47
N THR A 594 47.92 22.09 14.61
CA THR A 594 46.54 22.41 15.00
C THR A 594 46.35 23.91 14.99
N GLY A 595 45.20 24.33 14.47
CA GLY A 595 44.83 25.77 14.51
C GLY A 595 43.56 26.00 13.67
N THR A 596 43.16 27.27 13.62
CA THR A 596 42.01 27.69 12.83
C THR A 596 42.28 27.54 11.34
N MET A 597 41.42 26.84 10.64
CA MET A 597 41.47 26.55 9.20
C MET A 597 40.07 26.71 8.60
N CYS A 598 40.00 27.11 7.35
CA CYS A 598 38.74 27.06 6.59
C CYS A 598 38.62 25.69 5.95
N VAL A 599 37.52 24.98 6.24
CA VAL A 599 37.22 23.63 5.72
C VAL A 599 35.89 23.65 4.96
N GLY A 600 35.84 22.98 3.83
CA GLY A 600 34.62 22.87 3.01
C GLY A 600 34.91 22.55 1.56
N ASP A 601 33.86 22.62 0.73
CA ASP A 601 33.95 22.41 -0.74
C ASP A 601 34.57 23.68 -1.38
N MET A 602 35.79 23.53 -1.87
CA MET A 602 36.58 24.62 -2.42
C MET A 602 37.10 24.28 -3.80
N GLY A 603 37.26 25.30 -4.63
CA GLY A 603 37.78 25.17 -5.99
C GLY A 603 37.03 26.02 -7.00
N SER A 604 37.17 25.65 -8.28
CA SER A 604 36.48 26.31 -9.39
C SER A 604 35.12 25.68 -9.64
N ASN A 605 34.32 26.27 -10.53
CA ASN A 605 33.06 25.67 -11.01
C ASN A 605 33.24 24.34 -11.77
N ILE A 606 34.49 24.05 -12.21
CA ILE A 606 34.79 22.83 -12.97
C ILE A 606 35.38 21.74 -12.09
N ARG A 607 36.15 22.12 -11.06
CA ARG A 607 36.79 21.16 -10.14
C ARG A 607 36.70 21.67 -8.72
N ARG A 608 36.00 20.94 -7.89
CA ARG A 608 35.87 21.17 -6.46
C ARG A 608 36.42 19.98 -5.68
N ALA A 609 36.91 20.28 -4.47
CA ALA A 609 37.34 19.26 -3.53
C ALA A 609 36.99 19.71 -2.11
N TYR A 610 36.60 18.77 -1.28
CA TYR A 610 36.48 19.02 0.16
C TYR A 610 37.87 19.07 0.75
N THR A 611 38.32 20.23 1.18
CA THR A 611 39.72 20.51 1.58
C THR A 611 39.79 21.51 2.70
N VAL A 612 41.00 21.66 3.25
CA VAL A 612 41.33 22.67 4.26
C VAL A 612 42.32 23.68 3.69
N ILE A 613 42.11 24.96 3.99
CA ILE A 613 43.04 26.06 3.64
C ILE A 613 43.26 26.98 4.84
N GLY A 614 44.40 27.60 4.90
CA GLY A 614 44.74 28.57 5.91
C GLY A 614 46.23 28.60 6.24
N ASP A 615 46.66 29.62 6.99
CA ASP A 615 48.05 29.75 7.44
C ASP A 615 48.49 28.57 8.32
N SER A 616 47.56 28.03 9.14
CA SER A 616 47.79 26.82 9.93
C SER A 616 48.08 25.58 9.08
N VAL A 617 47.50 25.47 7.89
CA VAL A 617 47.77 24.38 6.94
C VAL A 617 49.19 24.49 6.38
N ASN A 618 49.59 25.72 5.97
CA ASN A 618 50.95 25.99 5.49
C ASN A 618 52.01 25.69 6.55
N LEU A 619 51.70 25.95 7.81
CA LEU A 619 52.62 25.63 8.93
C LEU A 619 52.81 24.10 9.00
N GLY A 620 51.74 23.30 8.94
CA GLY A 620 51.82 21.83 8.92
C GLY A 620 52.75 21.29 7.84
N SER A 621 52.65 21.81 6.60
CA SER A 621 53.52 21.43 5.49
C SER A 621 54.99 21.82 5.75
N ARG A 622 55.24 22.98 6.34
CA ARG A 622 56.63 23.41 6.67
C ARG A 622 57.24 22.55 7.79
N LEU A 623 56.43 22.15 8.77
CA LEU A 623 56.90 21.26 9.85
C LEU A 623 57.30 19.87 9.31
N GLU A 624 56.64 19.37 8.30
CA GLU A 624 57.02 18.12 7.64
C GLU A 624 58.47 18.22 7.12
N GLY A 625 58.82 19.30 6.38
CA GLY A 625 60.15 19.52 5.85
C GLY A 625 61.24 19.59 6.91
N LEU A 626 60.92 20.05 8.14
CA LEU A 626 61.88 20.06 9.26
C LEU A 626 62.22 18.67 9.78
N SER A 627 61.39 17.65 9.53
CA SER A 627 61.62 16.26 9.95
C SER A 627 62.99 15.75 9.50
N LYS A 628 63.42 16.14 8.29
CA LYS A 628 64.72 15.80 7.74
C LYS A 628 65.88 16.50 8.43
N VAL A 629 65.66 17.75 8.79
CA VAL A 629 66.71 18.57 9.47
C VAL A 629 67.05 18.02 10.83
N TYR A 630 66.04 17.60 11.59
CA TYR A 630 66.23 17.04 12.93
C TYR A 630 66.44 15.50 12.94
N GLY A 631 66.40 14.84 11.77
CA GLY A 631 66.65 13.40 11.66
C GLY A 631 65.58 12.55 12.35
N ILE A 632 64.33 13.02 12.36
CA ILE A 632 63.20 12.37 13.05
C ILE A 632 61.99 12.22 12.13
N ASP A 633 61.12 11.27 12.38
CA ASP A 633 59.99 10.97 11.49
C ASP A 633 58.81 11.94 11.69
N ILE A 634 58.59 12.45 12.92
CA ILE A 634 57.39 13.21 13.26
C ILE A 634 57.74 14.54 13.92
N VAL A 635 57.29 15.65 13.36
CA VAL A 635 57.41 17.03 13.92
C VAL A 635 56.01 17.56 14.20
N VAL A 636 55.80 18.01 15.41
CA VAL A 636 54.51 18.48 15.90
C VAL A 636 54.62 19.91 16.44
N SER A 637 53.64 20.76 16.13
CA SER A 637 53.59 22.12 16.67
C SER A 637 53.20 22.14 18.16
N GLU A 638 53.52 23.25 18.84
CA GLU A 638 53.11 23.49 20.21
C GLU A 638 51.59 23.45 20.39
N SER A 639 50.83 24.01 19.44
CA SER A 639 49.34 24.00 19.47
C SER A 639 48.79 22.58 19.50
N THR A 640 49.30 21.69 18.67
CA THR A 640 48.90 20.27 18.66
C THR A 640 49.29 19.58 19.97
N ARG A 641 50.53 19.79 20.44
CA ARG A 641 51.02 19.22 21.71
C ARG A 641 50.12 19.57 22.89
N LYS A 642 49.66 20.82 22.97
CA LYS A 642 48.78 21.30 24.06
C LYS A 642 47.45 20.57 24.13
N LEU A 643 46.94 20.07 23.00
CA LEU A 643 45.68 19.30 22.90
C LEU A 643 45.89 17.79 23.00
N ALA A 644 47.11 17.30 22.80
CA ALA A 644 47.43 15.88 22.84
C ALA A 644 48.33 15.57 24.07
N ASN A 645 47.75 15.65 25.26
CA ASN A 645 48.49 15.57 26.54
C ASN A 645 48.91 14.15 26.93
N ASP A 646 48.42 13.12 26.25
CA ASP A 646 48.61 11.71 26.61
C ASP A 646 49.91 11.09 26.06
N PHE A 647 50.74 11.92 25.40
CA PHE A 647 52.01 11.48 24.84
C PHE A 647 53.20 12.07 25.60
N ALA A 648 54.32 11.35 25.60
CA ALA A 648 55.60 11.84 26.07
C ALA A 648 56.28 12.64 24.95
N TRP A 649 56.61 13.86 25.24
CA TRP A 649 57.13 14.84 24.28
C TRP A 649 58.56 15.16 24.51
N GLN A 650 59.35 15.19 23.43
CA GLN A 650 60.67 15.80 23.42
C GLN A 650 60.60 17.12 22.65
N GLU A 651 60.90 18.24 23.27
CA GLU A 651 61.02 19.53 22.57
C GLU A 651 62.25 19.46 21.63
N LEU A 652 62.01 19.80 20.35
CA LEU A 652 63.09 19.78 19.35
C LEU A 652 63.80 21.11 19.31
N ASP A 653 63.04 22.15 19.09
CA ASP A 653 63.60 23.53 18.91
C ASP A 653 62.44 24.53 19.01
N ARG A 654 62.85 25.83 18.96
CA ARG A 654 62.03 26.96 18.54
C ARG A 654 62.46 27.36 17.15
N VAL A 655 61.50 27.38 16.22
CA VAL A 655 61.80 27.65 14.81
C VAL A 655 61.02 28.86 14.31
N ARG A 656 61.71 29.70 13.54
CA ARG A 656 61.08 30.74 12.74
C ARG A 656 61.05 30.22 11.29
N VAL A 657 59.85 29.81 10.85
CA VAL A 657 59.67 29.29 9.50
C VAL A 657 59.48 30.45 8.51
N LYS A 658 59.89 30.27 7.28
CA LYS A 658 59.85 31.29 6.22
C LYS A 658 58.46 31.96 6.14
N GLY A 659 58.45 33.34 6.20
CA GLY A 659 57.21 34.14 6.13
C GLY A 659 56.40 34.18 7.42
N LYS A 660 56.97 33.80 8.57
CA LYS A 660 56.43 34.07 9.89
C LYS A 660 57.43 34.83 10.76
N GLU A 661 56.97 35.88 11.40
CA GLU A 661 57.77 36.64 12.38
C GLU A 661 57.77 35.93 13.74
N GLN A 662 56.65 35.26 14.08
CA GLN A 662 56.51 34.55 15.34
C GLN A 662 57.21 33.21 15.32
N THR A 663 57.90 32.90 16.42
CA THR A 663 58.54 31.60 16.60
C THR A 663 57.50 30.53 17.02
N VAL A 664 57.71 29.31 16.56
CA VAL A 664 56.90 28.18 16.92
C VAL A 664 57.79 27.11 17.58
N ALA A 665 57.42 26.69 18.79
CA ALA A 665 58.08 25.53 19.41
C ALA A 665 57.59 24.25 18.74
N ILE A 666 58.55 23.37 18.43
CA ILE A 666 58.30 22.10 17.76
C ILE A 666 58.70 20.92 18.64
N PHE A 667 57.96 19.83 18.53
CA PHE A 667 58.06 18.71 19.42
C PHE A 667 58.06 17.38 18.63
N TRP A 668 58.63 16.35 19.25
CA TRP A 668 58.63 14.99 18.82
C TRP A 668 57.86 14.11 19.80
N PRO A 669 56.81 13.35 19.38
CA PRO A 669 56.12 12.39 20.20
C PRO A 669 56.98 11.11 20.31
N LEU A 670 57.30 10.67 21.51
CA LEU A 670 58.16 9.52 21.73
C LEU A 670 57.39 8.22 21.99
N ALA A 671 56.36 8.29 22.82
CA ALA A 671 55.51 7.16 23.17
C ALA A 671 54.23 7.69 23.86
N PRO A 672 53.13 6.92 23.92
CA PRO A 672 52.07 7.19 24.88
C PRO A 672 52.60 7.22 26.30
N LEU A 673 52.17 8.15 27.15
CA LEU A 673 52.63 8.33 28.51
C LEU A 673 52.60 7.05 29.34
N ALA A 674 51.57 6.24 29.17
CA ALA A 674 51.38 4.94 29.84
C ALA A 674 52.42 3.89 29.45
N GLN A 675 53.14 4.08 28.34
CA GLN A 675 54.14 3.13 27.82
C GLN A 675 55.59 3.66 27.95
N LEU A 676 55.75 4.84 28.58
CA LEU A 676 57.05 5.46 28.70
C LEU A 676 57.97 4.70 29.68
N LYS A 677 59.10 4.23 29.17
CA LYS A 677 60.11 3.55 29.98
C LYS A 677 60.87 4.56 30.85
N GLU A 678 61.30 4.17 32.03
CA GLU A 678 62.01 5.03 32.98
C GLU A 678 63.28 5.68 32.39
N ALA A 679 64.06 4.90 31.62
CA ALA A 679 65.24 5.41 30.92
C ALA A 679 64.90 6.55 29.94
N ALA A 680 63.80 6.42 29.19
CA ALA A 680 63.35 7.49 28.28
C ALA A 680 62.83 8.73 29.04
N SER A 681 62.19 8.52 30.19
CA SER A 681 61.77 9.64 31.06
C SER A 681 63.01 10.46 31.58
N THR A 682 64.08 9.75 31.96
CA THR A 682 65.30 10.39 32.38
C THR A 682 66.00 11.15 31.24
N GLU A 683 66.00 10.57 30.03
CA GLU A 683 66.53 11.20 28.81
C GLU A 683 65.76 12.50 28.47
N ILE A 684 64.42 12.47 28.54
CA ILE A 684 63.56 13.65 28.29
C ILE A 684 63.85 14.78 29.32
N LYS A 685 63.96 14.43 30.60
CA LYS A 685 64.27 15.40 31.66
C LYS A 685 65.67 16.04 31.46
N THR A 686 66.68 15.21 31.14
CA THR A 686 68.04 15.71 30.85
C THR A 686 68.06 16.61 29.61
N TRP A 687 67.31 16.21 28.58
CA TRP A 687 67.13 17.01 27.38
C TRP A 687 66.47 18.36 27.67
N ALA A 688 65.41 18.43 28.47
CA ALA A 688 64.77 19.68 28.88
C ALA A 688 65.69 20.63 29.63
N LEU A 689 66.57 20.06 30.49
CA LEU A 689 67.61 20.85 31.14
C LEU A 689 68.65 21.40 30.13
N PHE A 690 69.04 20.57 29.17
CA PHE A 690 69.94 21.00 28.08
C PHE A 690 69.32 22.13 27.25
N VAL A 691 68.06 22.03 26.78
CA VAL A 691 67.40 23.09 26.01
C VAL A 691 67.29 24.38 26.80
N LYS A 692 67.07 24.28 28.12
CA LYS A 692 67.11 25.46 29.01
C LYS A 692 68.50 26.11 29.09
N ALA A 693 69.52 25.31 29.23
CA ALA A 693 70.94 25.83 29.30
C ALA A 693 71.36 26.42 27.94
N TYR A 694 71.00 25.77 26.82
CA TYR A 694 71.21 26.18 25.44
C TYR A 694 70.61 27.58 25.16
N ARG A 695 69.35 27.79 25.54
CA ARG A 695 68.68 29.09 25.39
C ARG A 695 69.19 30.17 26.30
N ALA A 696 69.72 29.80 27.43
CA ALA A 696 70.37 30.73 28.34
C ALA A 696 71.81 31.05 27.90
N GLN A 697 72.29 30.52 26.77
CA GLN A 697 73.67 30.64 26.27
C GLN A 697 74.68 30.14 27.29
N ASN A 698 74.30 29.27 28.23
CA ASN A 698 75.21 28.64 29.17
C ASN A 698 75.84 27.39 28.53
N TRP A 699 76.87 27.65 27.70
CA TRP A 699 77.45 26.62 26.81
C TRP A 699 78.20 25.54 27.62
N ASP A 700 78.80 25.85 28.77
CA ASP A 700 79.45 24.86 29.60
C ASP A 700 78.47 23.84 30.21
N GLN A 701 77.38 24.35 30.74
CA GLN A 701 76.30 23.49 31.22
C GLN A 701 75.62 22.68 30.09
N ALA A 702 75.41 23.31 28.94
CA ALA A 702 74.87 22.66 27.78
C ALA A 702 75.75 21.48 27.29
N ASP A 703 77.10 21.68 27.22
CA ASP A 703 78.06 20.66 26.86
C ASP A 703 78.00 19.46 27.82
N VAL A 704 78.02 19.68 29.13
CA VAL A 704 77.98 18.63 30.15
C VAL A 704 76.67 17.77 29.98
N LEU A 705 75.52 18.43 29.80
CA LEU A 705 74.23 17.74 29.62
C LEU A 705 74.18 16.99 28.28
N LEU A 706 74.72 17.57 27.22
CA LEU A 706 74.79 16.96 25.93
C LEU A 706 75.69 15.73 25.87
N ILE A 707 76.89 15.78 26.54
CA ILE A 707 77.74 14.59 26.69
C ILE A 707 76.99 13.45 27.40
N ASN A 708 76.22 13.77 28.45
CA ASN A 708 75.42 12.78 29.13
C ASN A 708 74.34 12.18 28.22
N LEU A 709 73.66 12.98 27.41
CA LEU A 709 72.69 12.58 26.45
C LEU A 709 73.27 11.66 25.32
N LEU A 710 74.47 12.03 24.83
CA LEU A 710 75.21 11.26 23.86
C LEU A 710 75.70 9.91 24.44
N ARG A 711 76.02 9.85 25.74
CA ARG A 711 76.30 8.56 26.43
C ARG A 711 75.08 7.68 26.56
N MET A 712 73.89 8.28 26.85
CA MET A 712 72.61 7.54 26.91
C MET A 712 72.19 7.03 25.56
N ASN A 713 72.36 7.82 24.51
CA ASN A 713 71.92 7.47 23.16
C ASN A 713 72.90 8.01 22.08
N PRO A 714 74.04 7.29 21.81
CA PRO A 714 75.11 7.78 20.92
C PRO A 714 74.69 7.95 19.45
N LYS A 715 73.65 7.22 19.02
CA LYS A 715 73.17 7.20 17.64
C LYS A 715 72.08 8.22 17.32
N LYS A 716 71.62 8.98 18.34
CA LYS A 716 70.51 9.90 18.12
C LYS A 716 71.02 11.16 17.45
N PHE A 717 70.68 11.32 16.16
CA PHE A 717 71.13 12.41 15.28
C PHE A 717 70.85 13.78 15.90
N LEU A 718 69.69 13.98 16.56
CA LEU A 718 69.31 15.21 17.23
C LEU A 718 70.42 15.68 18.19
N TYR A 719 71.07 14.79 18.94
CA TYR A 719 72.11 15.18 19.90
C TYR A 719 73.42 15.56 19.20
N GLN A 720 73.75 14.89 18.09
CA GLN A 720 74.91 15.28 17.28
C GLN A 720 74.71 16.66 16.65
N LEU A 721 73.45 16.88 16.06
CA LEU A 721 73.10 18.18 15.50
C LEU A 721 73.30 19.33 16.50
N TYR A 722 72.86 19.12 17.74
CA TYR A 722 73.01 20.13 18.77
C TYR A 722 74.44 20.21 19.29
N ALA A 723 75.29 19.21 19.26
CA ALA A 723 76.73 19.30 19.58
C ALA A 723 77.40 20.21 18.55
N ASP A 724 77.14 20.11 17.26
CA ASP A 724 77.63 20.93 16.21
C ASP A 724 77.17 22.41 16.42
N ARG A 725 75.85 22.58 16.79
CA ARG A 725 75.30 23.93 17.05
C ARG A 725 75.89 24.57 18.26
N VAL A 726 76.09 23.88 19.40
CA VAL A 726 76.70 24.43 20.60
C VAL A 726 78.15 24.84 20.29
N ALA A 727 78.90 24.01 19.58
CA ALA A 727 80.27 24.28 19.15
C ALA A 727 80.31 25.55 18.27
N PHE A 728 79.39 25.74 17.34
CA PHE A 728 79.33 26.97 16.52
C PHE A 728 78.89 28.21 17.32
N MET A 729 77.80 28.11 18.12
CA MET A 729 77.22 29.21 18.89
C MET A 729 78.22 29.73 19.96
N ARG A 730 79.08 28.89 20.51
CA ARG A 730 80.11 29.23 21.44
C ARG A 730 81.16 30.19 20.87
N LEU A 731 81.31 30.19 19.54
CA LEU A 731 82.26 31.11 18.85
C LEU A 731 81.64 32.49 18.61
N LEU A 732 80.34 32.63 18.82
CA LEU A 732 79.63 33.90 18.66
C LEU A 732 79.64 34.68 20.00
N PRO A 733 79.60 36.03 20.00
CA PRO A 733 79.41 36.80 21.19
C PRO A 733 78.04 36.53 21.82
N PHE A 734 77.97 36.73 23.16
CA PHE A 734 76.66 36.61 23.87
C PHE A 734 75.71 37.66 23.33
N ASP A 735 74.50 37.20 22.92
CA ASP A 735 73.43 38.06 22.38
C ASP A 735 72.24 38.07 23.36
N PRO A 736 72.02 39.21 24.11
CA PRO A 736 70.93 39.30 25.08
C PRO A 736 69.56 39.31 24.43
N ASP A 737 69.45 39.63 23.13
CA ASP A 737 68.18 39.69 22.37
C ASP A 737 67.89 38.40 21.62
N TRP A 738 68.77 37.39 21.71
CA TRP A 738 68.53 36.09 21.08
C TRP A 738 67.41 35.35 21.75
N ASP A 739 66.31 35.14 20.97
CA ASP A 739 65.10 34.42 21.42
C ASP A 739 65.25 32.90 21.52
N GLY A 740 66.41 32.37 21.23
CA GLY A 740 66.72 30.95 21.25
C GLY A 740 66.11 30.20 20.05
N ALA A 741 65.68 30.89 19.01
CA ALA A 741 65.04 30.26 17.81
C ALA A 741 66.05 30.06 16.68
N THR A 742 65.81 29.00 15.92
CA THR A 742 66.50 28.71 14.66
C THR A 742 65.70 29.27 13.49
N ASN A 743 66.34 30.10 12.64
CA ASN A 743 65.71 30.68 11.46
C ASN A 743 65.89 29.75 10.24
N PHE A 744 64.78 29.42 9.56
CA PHE A 744 64.78 28.66 8.33
C PHE A 744 64.32 29.54 7.15
N GLU A 745 65.24 29.93 6.28
CA GLU A 745 64.97 30.80 5.12
C GLU A 745 64.72 30.04 3.85
N THR A 746 65.10 28.74 3.80
CA THR A 746 64.89 27.84 2.67
C THR A 746 63.78 26.83 2.94
N LYS A 747 63.11 26.40 1.83
CA LYS A 747 62.16 25.28 1.89
C LYS A 747 62.85 23.97 2.21
#